data_2fe2900ee844cb5660dc2a8f2d1714e4
#
_entry.id   2fe2900ee844cb5660dc2a8f2d1714e4
#
_cell.length_a   1.000
_cell.length_b   1.000
_cell.length_c   1.000
_cell.angle_alpha   90.00
_cell.angle_beta   90.00
_cell.angle_gamma   90.00
#
_symmetry.space_group_name_H-M   'P 1'
#
loop_
_entity.id
_entity.type
_entity.pdbx_description
1 polymer ?
#
loop_
_entity_poly.entity_id
_entity_poly.type
_entity_poly.pdbx_seq_one_letter_code
_entity_poly.pdbx_strand_id
1 'polypeptide(L)'
;MKRLLTLFAIVVTVHFAAYSQYNTERLLDVSATALDNRDYVVVIQHCNNIISNRPYLYRAWFYRGIAKQRLGDYTGAEEDFNQAVKLNPYVHELFRERANNRIVLRSYVDAIRDYDRAIALDPDNKEYWFNRALSRYYQHEVQQTRHDLQYILKRWPALPNTYALMTETYLNANDTLQARQWAEKTVRVNPYDGNSWSILGRLYLRQSNWRKADQAFGKAIHYTPNVVNNYTYRAMCRVNLNKLRQAMEDFNKAIEMDPNSFLAHYNRGLLGLTVGDDNNAIKDFSYVLRLEPNNLQALYNRALLLDRVGDYRGAISDYSRVISKFPNFWSGLLSRAKCYRHLGLTAKAELDEFRVLKAQMNKHLGIQQRWSKEKLRSVRKMNDFDIEKYDQWIVLNDEVSTPQYSSKIRGYIQNREVSTDYMPLYFLSLQPYSNGINEYQIVNKSVDAFNLKKSALHKLYVSCRIAPAEPQQAKQFFQLIETLTSRIQASTDMKVLPDLLLQRAVAYTTTYNYEAALNDLNACIEQDSTLALAYWQRAACLLASKEHATPAKTNGLFIKKVADDLKRAIALDTGNPYLLYDLGNVYALQNDYTNAITCYGSALKYNSRIAEVYYNRGIAKMALQQQSDALKDLGTAGELGLYDAYALIKRYSTKK
;
A
#
# COMPACT_ATOMS: atom_id res chain seq x y z
N MET A 1 0.82 63.30 49.56
CA MET A 1 1.53 63.00 48.33
C MET A 1 2.13 61.55 48.33
N LYS A 2 2.95 61.14 49.31
CA LYS A 2 3.59 59.76 49.30
C LYS A 2 2.56 58.61 49.28
N ARG A 3 1.44 58.69 50.02
CA ARG A 3 0.38 57.66 50.03
C ARG A 3 -0.40 57.62 48.71
N LEU A 4 -0.56 58.70 48.00
CA LEU A 4 -1.21 58.76 46.70
C LEU A 4 -0.28 58.13 45.61
N LEU A 5 1.03 58.41 45.69
CA LEU A 5 2.01 57.81 44.80
C LEU A 5 2.17 56.27 44.98
N THR A 6 2.09 55.79 46.25
CA THR A 6 2.08 54.33 46.48
C THR A 6 0.80 53.68 46.02
N LEU A 7 -0.36 54.29 46.17
CA LEU A 7 -1.62 53.79 45.63
C LEU A 7 -1.62 53.76 44.09
N PHE A 8 -1.07 54.81 43.47
CA PHE A 8 -0.94 54.89 42.02
C PHE A 8 0.05 53.86 41.50
N ALA A 9 1.18 53.64 42.18
CA ALA A 9 2.14 52.59 41.85
C ALA A 9 1.52 51.19 42.00
N ILE A 10 0.73 50.92 43.05
CA ILE A 10 0.03 49.63 43.22
C ILE A 10 -1.06 49.46 42.14
N VAL A 11 -1.81 50.48 41.80
CA VAL A 11 -2.81 50.40 40.72
C VAL A 11 -2.17 50.21 39.36
N VAL A 12 -1.03 50.87 39.09
CA VAL A 12 -0.27 50.68 37.83
C VAL A 12 0.36 49.28 37.78
N THR A 13 0.92 48.79 38.89
CA THR A 13 1.46 47.41 38.90
C THR A 13 0.36 46.36 38.81
N VAL A 14 -0.83 46.57 39.39
CA VAL A 14 -1.98 45.68 39.24
C VAL A 14 -2.55 45.77 37.80
N HIS A 15 -2.55 46.95 37.17
CA HIS A 15 -2.94 47.10 35.77
C HIS A 15 -1.93 46.42 34.82
N PHE A 16 -0.62 46.59 35.05
CA PHE A 16 0.38 45.88 34.24
C PHE A 16 0.33 44.35 34.46
N ALA A 17 0.06 43.87 35.68
CA ALA A 17 -0.17 42.46 35.96
C ALA A 17 -1.47 41.94 35.29
N ALA A 18 -2.50 42.80 35.17
CA ALA A 18 -3.76 42.43 34.47
C ALA A 18 -3.60 42.40 32.95
N TYR A 19 -2.75 43.21 32.36
CA TYR A 19 -2.43 43.17 30.93
C TYR A 19 -1.48 42.01 30.56
N SER A 20 -0.77 41.43 31.51
CA SER A 20 0.04 40.23 31.38
C SER A 20 -0.76 38.92 31.65
N GLN A 21 -2.06 38.97 31.69
CA GLN A 21 -2.85 37.73 31.69
C GLN A 21 -2.72 37.11 30.32
N TYR A 22 -1.79 36.17 30.26
CA TYR A 22 -1.64 35.19 29.19
C TYR A 22 -3.04 34.65 28.90
N ASN A 23 -3.62 35.02 27.76
CA ASN A 23 -4.97 34.60 27.44
C ASN A 23 -4.93 33.12 27.06
N THR A 24 -4.94 32.28 28.10
CA THR A 24 -4.80 30.82 28.00
C THR A 24 -5.90 30.20 27.14
N GLU A 25 -7.14 30.75 27.23
CA GLU A 25 -8.24 30.26 26.37
C GLU A 25 -7.96 30.55 24.91
N ARG A 26 -7.47 31.74 24.58
CA ARG A 26 -7.06 32.05 23.20
C ARG A 26 -5.94 31.15 22.69
N LEU A 27 -4.96 30.79 23.54
CA LEU A 27 -3.91 29.87 23.17
C LEU A 27 -4.43 28.41 22.98
N LEU A 28 -5.43 28.01 23.77
CA LEU A 28 -6.11 26.75 23.59
C LEU A 28 -6.89 26.72 22.27
N ASP A 29 -7.58 27.80 21.94
CA ASP A 29 -8.33 27.90 20.67
C ASP A 29 -7.39 27.90 19.45
N VAL A 30 -6.29 28.69 19.55
CA VAL A 30 -5.24 28.64 18.50
C VAL A 30 -4.62 27.25 18.39
N SER A 31 -4.40 26.56 19.52
CA SER A 31 -3.87 25.19 19.50
C SER A 31 -4.87 24.20 18.86
N ALA A 32 -6.16 24.36 19.13
CA ALA A 32 -7.20 23.56 18.49
C ALA A 32 -7.22 23.81 16.97
N THR A 33 -7.21 25.08 16.56
CA THR A 33 -7.13 25.47 15.14
C THR A 33 -5.86 24.94 14.47
N ALA A 34 -4.71 24.99 15.17
CA ALA A 34 -3.45 24.43 14.67
C ALA A 34 -3.50 22.90 14.54
N LEU A 35 -4.23 22.18 15.42
CA LEU A 35 -4.49 20.75 15.27
C LEU A 35 -5.27 20.43 14.00
N ASP A 36 -6.33 21.20 13.74
CA ASP A 36 -7.15 21.06 12.53
C ASP A 36 -6.33 21.32 11.26
N ASN A 37 -5.42 22.30 11.34
CA ASN A 37 -4.48 22.65 10.27
C ASN A 37 -3.27 21.69 10.17
N ARG A 38 -3.16 20.71 11.07
CA ARG A 38 -2.04 19.76 11.18
C ARG A 38 -0.69 20.39 11.51
N ASP A 39 -0.69 21.58 12.12
CA ASP A 39 0.52 22.30 12.57
C ASP A 39 0.96 21.80 13.95
N TYR A 40 1.27 20.52 14.05
CA TYR A 40 1.50 19.83 15.32
C TYR A 40 2.64 20.43 16.16
N VAL A 41 3.67 20.98 15.52
CA VAL A 41 4.79 21.63 16.24
C VAL A 41 4.31 22.88 16.96
N VAL A 42 3.48 23.69 16.32
CA VAL A 42 2.89 24.89 16.90
C VAL A 42 1.99 24.54 18.08
N VAL A 43 1.21 23.46 17.95
CA VAL A 43 0.40 22.93 19.06
C VAL A 43 1.28 22.58 20.26
N ILE A 44 2.38 21.85 20.05
CA ILE A 44 3.29 21.46 21.13
C ILE A 44 3.89 22.69 21.80
N GLN A 45 4.32 23.71 21.04
CA GLN A 45 4.88 24.94 21.57
C GLN A 45 3.88 25.70 22.42
N HIS A 46 2.65 25.92 21.94
CA HIS A 46 1.60 26.59 22.68
C HIS A 46 1.21 25.83 23.93
N CYS A 47 1.00 24.50 23.81
CA CYS A 47 0.64 23.66 24.95
C CYS A 47 1.75 23.60 26.00
N ASN A 48 3.03 23.58 25.63
CA ASN A 48 4.15 23.67 26.55
C ASN A 48 4.08 24.97 27.38
N ASN A 49 3.80 26.10 26.74
CA ASN A 49 3.62 27.36 27.42
C ASN A 49 2.43 27.33 28.39
N ILE A 50 1.31 26.72 27.98
CA ILE A 50 0.13 26.62 28.86
C ILE A 50 0.45 25.71 30.04
N ILE A 51 1.04 24.55 29.82
CA ILE A 51 1.34 23.55 30.85
C ILE A 51 2.33 24.10 31.88
N SER A 52 3.34 24.87 31.46
CA SER A 52 4.31 25.47 32.39
C SER A 52 3.65 26.48 33.34
N ASN A 53 2.61 27.19 32.88
CA ASN A 53 1.93 28.19 33.67
C ASN A 53 0.67 27.68 34.40
N ARG A 54 -0.03 26.72 33.78
CA ARG A 54 -1.31 26.17 34.26
C ARG A 54 -1.38 24.65 34.06
N PRO A 55 -0.60 23.84 34.80
CA PRO A 55 -0.49 22.40 34.60
C PRO A 55 -1.79 21.63 34.90
N TYR A 56 -2.78 22.27 35.52
CA TYR A 56 -4.07 21.67 35.85
C TYR A 56 -5.08 21.68 34.68
N LEU A 57 -4.75 22.29 33.55
CA LEU A 57 -5.64 22.36 32.40
C LEU A 57 -5.49 21.12 31.51
N TYR A 58 -6.41 20.17 31.64
CA TYR A 58 -6.37 18.90 30.90
C TYR A 58 -6.34 19.09 29.39
N ARG A 59 -6.99 20.15 28.84
CA ARG A 59 -7.03 20.41 27.37
C ARG A 59 -5.64 20.61 26.78
N ALA A 60 -4.73 21.26 27.50
CA ALA A 60 -3.37 21.48 27.01
C ALA A 60 -2.57 20.15 26.91
N TRP A 61 -2.69 19.29 27.92
CA TRP A 61 -2.11 17.96 27.87
C TRP A 61 -2.72 17.11 26.76
N PHE A 62 -4.04 17.18 26.60
CA PHE A 62 -4.78 16.45 25.59
C PHE A 62 -4.35 16.86 24.17
N TYR A 63 -4.33 18.15 23.85
CA TYR A 63 -3.92 18.66 22.53
C TYR A 63 -2.45 18.34 22.23
N ARG A 64 -1.57 18.45 23.23
CA ARG A 64 -0.17 18.08 23.08
C ARG A 64 -0.01 16.57 22.84
N GLY A 65 -0.77 15.75 23.54
CA GLY A 65 -0.83 14.30 23.33
C GLY A 65 -1.25 13.93 21.92
N ILE A 66 -2.32 14.56 21.39
CA ILE A 66 -2.75 14.36 19.99
C ILE A 66 -1.63 14.77 19.03
N ALA A 67 -1.03 15.95 19.22
CA ALA A 67 0.04 16.42 18.35
C ALA A 67 1.25 15.47 18.33
N LYS A 68 1.69 14.99 19.49
CA LYS A 68 2.76 14.00 19.61
C LYS A 68 2.40 12.67 18.94
N GLN A 69 1.17 12.17 19.14
CA GLN A 69 0.67 10.96 18.49
C GLN A 69 0.69 11.10 16.96
N ARG A 70 0.24 12.23 16.41
CA ARG A 70 0.26 12.50 14.97
C ARG A 70 1.67 12.63 14.40
N LEU A 71 2.63 13.00 15.22
CA LEU A 71 4.07 13.03 14.88
C LEU A 71 4.76 11.66 15.10
N GLY A 72 4.05 10.65 15.64
CA GLY A 72 4.58 9.31 15.88
C GLY A 72 5.24 9.15 17.26
N ASP A 73 5.24 10.15 18.13
CA ASP A 73 5.72 10.03 19.51
C ASP A 73 4.60 9.45 20.41
N TYR A 74 4.32 8.16 20.22
CA TYR A 74 3.26 7.46 20.94
C TYR A 74 3.54 7.33 22.43
N THR A 75 4.81 7.25 22.84
CA THR A 75 5.19 7.16 24.26
C THR A 75 4.99 8.50 24.97
N GLY A 76 5.44 9.59 24.37
CA GLY A 76 5.20 10.92 24.91
C GLY A 76 3.72 11.31 24.88
N ALA A 77 2.96 10.85 23.90
CA ALA A 77 1.51 11.02 23.84
C ALA A 77 0.80 10.25 24.97
N GLU A 78 1.24 9.04 25.31
CA GLU A 78 0.70 8.24 26.42
C GLU A 78 0.85 8.98 27.76
N GLU A 79 2.03 9.57 28.00
CA GLU A 79 2.29 10.37 29.20
C GLU A 79 1.30 11.56 29.28
N ASP A 80 1.11 12.29 28.18
CA ASP A 80 0.23 13.44 28.11
C ASP A 80 -1.25 13.05 28.29
N PHE A 81 -1.70 11.97 27.63
CA PHE A 81 -3.06 11.45 27.79
C PHE A 81 -3.31 10.95 29.22
N ASN A 82 -2.34 10.33 29.88
CA ASN A 82 -2.45 9.91 31.27
C ASN A 82 -2.68 11.10 32.20
N GLN A 83 -1.97 12.22 31.99
CA GLN A 83 -2.20 13.45 32.75
C GLN A 83 -3.56 14.06 32.43
N ALA A 84 -3.97 14.10 31.16
CA ALA A 84 -5.27 14.63 30.78
C ALA A 84 -6.43 13.87 31.45
N VAL A 85 -6.40 12.53 31.40
CA VAL A 85 -7.41 11.67 32.04
C VAL A 85 -7.40 11.82 33.57
N LYS A 86 -6.21 11.94 34.18
CA LYS A 86 -6.10 12.17 35.63
C LYS A 86 -6.74 13.50 36.05
N LEU A 87 -6.58 14.54 35.23
CA LEU A 87 -7.11 15.88 35.51
C LEU A 87 -8.63 15.95 35.26
N ASN A 88 -9.15 15.24 34.26
CA ASN A 88 -10.59 15.22 33.98
C ASN A 88 -11.05 13.84 33.48
N PRO A 89 -11.52 12.95 34.37
CA PRO A 89 -11.96 11.60 34.03
C PRO A 89 -13.41 11.51 33.49
N TYR A 90 -14.04 12.63 33.16
CA TYR A 90 -15.45 12.66 32.72
C TYR A 90 -15.60 12.98 31.23
N VAL A 91 -14.51 13.09 30.49
CA VAL A 91 -14.49 13.40 29.06
C VAL A 91 -14.15 12.12 28.29
N HIS A 92 -15.10 11.62 27.50
CA HIS A 92 -14.97 10.32 26.80
C HIS A 92 -13.88 10.37 25.72
N GLU A 93 -13.63 11.49 25.07
CA GLU A 93 -12.60 11.66 24.04
C GLU A 93 -11.20 11.43 24.57
N LEU A 94 -10.92 11.72 25.85
CA LEU A 94 -9.61 11.48 26.46
C LEU A 94 -9.29 9.99 26.50
N PHE A 95 -10.28 9.18 26.89
CA PHE A 95 -10.14 7.73 26.90
C PHE A 95 -10.02 7.18 25.49
N ARG A 96 -10.81 7.70 24.53
CA ARG A 96 -10.72 7.30 23.12
C ARG A 96 -9.32 7.52 22.55
N GLU A 97 -8.76 8.73 22.69
CA GLU A 97 -7.45 9.03 22.12
C GLU A 97 -6.33 8.24 22.80
N ARG A 98 -6.42 8.05 24.14
CA ARG A 98 -5.47 7.20 24.86
C ARG A 98 -5.58 5.75 24.42
N ALA A 99 -6.80 5.21 24.25
CA ALA A 99 -7.03 3.87 23.75
C ALA A 99 -6.48 3.68 22.32
N ASN A 100 -6.73 4.64 21.43
CA ASN A 100 -6.17 4.64 20.07
C ASN A 100 -4.64 4.58 20.11
N ASN A 101 -4.00 5.37 20.98
CA ASN A 101 -2.57 5.35 21.20
C ASN A 101 -2.06 3.99 21.70
N ARG A 102 -2.79 3.37 22.63
CA ARG A 102 -2.50 2.05 23.20
C ARG A 102 -2.63 0.92 22.19
N ILE A 103 -3.55 1.01 21.23
CA ILE A 103 -3.64 0.06 20.10
C ILE A 103 -2.35 0.10 19.29
N VAL A 104 -1.84 1.29 18.96
CA VAL A 104 -0.57 1.44 18.23
C VAL A 104 0.61 0.89 19.04
N LEU A 105 0.61 1.11 20.35
CA LEU A 105 1.60 0.55 21.29
C LEU A 105 1.38 -0.95 21.58
N ARG A 106 0.36 -1.58 20.98
CA ARG A 106 -0.05 -2.97 21.21
C ARG A 106 -0.45 -3.29 22.66
N SER A 107 -0.77 -2.28 23.46
CA SER A 107 -1.31 -2.45 24.83
C SER A 107 -2.82 -2.63 24.78
N TYR A 108 -3.27 -3.74 24.18
CA TYR A 108 -4.69 -3.96 23.88
C TYR A 108 -5.56 -4.07 25.14
N VAL A 109 -5.05 -4.67 26.22
CA VAL A 109 -5.79 -4.81 27.49
C VAL A 109 -6.13 -3.43 28.07
N ASP A 110 -5.17 -2.52 28.06
CA ASP A 110 -5.38 -1.17 28.59
C ASP A 110 -6.25 -0.33 27.63
N ALA A 111 -6.14 -0.57 26.31
CA ALA A 111 -7.02 0.04 25.32
C ALA A 111 -8.49 -0.40 25.55
N ILE A 112 -8.74 -1.69 25.81
CA ILE A 112 -10.08 -2.20 26.14
C ILE A 112 -10.67 -1.50 27.36
N ARG A 113 -9.88 -1.34 28.44
CA ARG A 113 -10.33 -0.63 29.65
C ARG A 113 -10.72 0.82 29.38
N ASP A 114 -9.94 1.49 28.53
CA ASP A 114 -10.24 2.87 28.14
C ASP A 114 -11.51 2.95 27.29
N TYR A 115 -11.70 2.04 26.33
CA TYR A 115 -12.95 1.99 25.56
C TYR A 115 -14.14 1.63 26.44
N ASP A 116 -13.98 0.74 27.44
CA ASP A 116 -15.04 0.47 28.43
C ASP A 116 -15.47 1.75 29.15
N ARG A 117 -14.49 2.58 29.51
CA ARG A 117 -14.77 3.86 30.15
C ARG A 117 -15.38 4.88 29.18
N ALA A 118 -14.88 4.97 27.96
CA ALA A 118 -15.43 5.84 26.91
C ALA A 118 -16.89 5.47 26.59
N ILE A 119 -17.22 4.19 26.46
CA ILE A 119 -18.58 3.66 26.26
C ILE A 119 -19.49 3.96 27.45
N ALA A 120 -18.97 3.86 28.67
CA ALA A 120 -19.77 4.19 29.87
C ALA A 120 -20.15 5.68 29.91
N LEU A 121 -19.32 6.57 29.34
CA LEU A 121 -19.58 8.00 29.26
C LEU A 121 -20.42 8.42 28.04
N ASP A 122 -20.22 7.73 26.91
CA ASP A 122 -20.95 7.94 25.64
C ASP A 122 -21.29 6.59 24.98
N PRO A 123 -22.41 5.93 25.39
CA PRO A 123 -22.76 4.59 24.92
C PRO A 123 -23.25 4.54 23.48
N ASP A 124 -23.62 5.70 22.88
CA ASP A 124 -24.16 5.77 21.54
C ASP A 124 -23.10 5.96 20.47
N ASN A 125 -21.83 6.04 20.85
CA ASN A 125 -20.74 6.21 19.92
C ASN A 125 -20.31 4.86 19.34
N LYS A 126 -20.68 4.62 18.09
CA LYS A 126 -20.39 3.39 17.35
C LYS A 126 -18.89 3.07 17.23
N GLU A 127 -18.03 4.12 17.18
CA GLU A 127 -16.59 3.96 17.02
C GLU A 127 -15.95 3.33 18.27
N TYR A 128 -16.43 3.67 19.46
CA TYR A 128 -15.89 3.11 20.71
C TYR A 128 -16.15 1.62 20.80
N TRP A 129 -17.35 1.19 20.47
CA TRP A 129 -17.73 -0.23 20.41
C TRP A 129 -16.90 -0.98 19.38
N PHE A 130 -16.71 -0.39 18.18
CA PHE A 130 -15.94 -1.02 17.12
C PHE A 130 -14.46 -1.14 17.49
N ASN A 131 -13.84 -0.08 18.01
CA ASN A 131 -12.43 -0.08 18.37
C ASN A 131 -12.17 -0.97 19.60
N ARG A 132 -13.14 -1.10 20.52
CA ARG A 132 -13.06 -2.11 21.58
C ARG A 132 -13.09 -3.53 21.01
N ALA A 133 -14.01 -3.82 20.10
CA ALA A 133 -14.07 -5.10 19.42
C ALA A 133 -12.76 -5.41 18.68
N LEU A 134 -12.18 -4.42 18.01
CA LEU A 134 -10.89 -4.54 17.33
C LEU A 134 -9.75 -4.81 18.32
N SER A 135 -9.72 -4.14 19.45
CA SER A 135 -8.73 -4.37 20.50
C SER A 135 -8.84 -5.79 21.09
N ARG A 136 -10.07 -6.26 21.32
CA ARG A 136 -10.35 -7.64 21.76
C ARG A 136 -9.95 -8.68 20.71
N TYR A 137 -10.15 -8.37 19.43
CA TYR A 137 -9.71 -9.23 18.33
C TYR A 137 -8.19 -9.41 18.33
N TYR A 138 -7.42 -8.33 18.48
CA TYR A 138 -5.96 -8.41 18.59
C TYR A 138 -5.48 -9.09 19.88
N GLN A 139 -6.29 -9.07 20.94
CA GLN A 139 -6.03 -9.78 22.18
C GLN A 139 -6.47 -11.27 22.11
N HIS A 140 -7.00 -11.73 20.97
CA HIS A 140 -7.53 -13.07 20.75
C HIS A 140 -8.74 -13.43 21.62
N GLU A 141 -9.48 -12.46 22.12
CA GLU A 141 -10.71 -12.61 22.88
C GLU A 141 -11.91 -12.84 21.94
N VAL A 142 -11.95 -13.99 21.27
CA VAL A 142 -12.88 -14.29 20.17
C VAL A 142 -14.35 -14.11 20.56
N GLN A 143 -14.77 -14.58 21.75
CA GLN A 143 -16.17 -14.54 22.16
C GLN A 143 -16.62 -13.11 22.48
N GLN A 144 -15.79 -12.35 23.19
CA GLN A 144 -16.07 -10.96 23.54
C GLN A 144 -16.09 -10.08 22.28
N THR A 145 -15.17 -10.33 21.33
CA THR A 145 -15.16 -9.67 20.03
C THR A 145 -16.49 -9.87 19.29
N ARG A 146 -16.96 -11.13 19.19
CA ARG A 146 -18.24 -11.45 18.53
C ARG A 146 -19.42 -10.80 19.23
N HIS A 147 -19.42 -10.77 20.56
CA HIS A 147 -20.46 -10.12 21.33
C HIS A 147 -20.56 -8.62 21.00
N ASP A 148 -19.43 -7.90 21.02
CA ASP A 148 -19.41 -6.48 20.66
C ASP A 148 -19.86 -6.25 19.21
N LEU A 149 -19.37 -7.06 18.27
CA LEU A 149 -19.75 -6.95 16.86
C LEU A 149 -21.25 -7.22 16.64
N GLN A 150 -21.84 -8.20 17.35
CA GLN A 150 -23.28 -8.47 17.29
C GLN A 150 -24.10 -7.31 17.85
N TYR A 151 -23.63 -6.69 18.94
CA TYR A 151 -24.25 -5.49 19.49
C TYR A 151 -24.25 -4.35 18.47
N ILE A 152 -23.08 -4.10 17.81
CA ILE A 152 -22.93 -3.08 16.77
C ILE A 152 -23.89 -3.35 15.61
N LEU A 153 -23.95 -4.60 15.12
CA LEU A 153 -24.81 -4.96 13.99
C LEU A 153 -26.30 -4.79 14.28
N LYS A 154 -26.72 -5.02 15.54
CA LYS A 154 -28.10 -4.81 15.96
C LYS A 154 -28.47 -3.32 15.98
N ARG A 155 -27.55 -2.44 16.39
CA ARG A 155 -27.80 -1.02 16.58
C ARG A 155 -27.46 -0.18 15.34
N TRP A 156 -26.37 -0.53 14.64
CA TRP A 156 -25.87 0.18 13.46
C TRP A 156 -25.56 -0.80 12.30
N PRO A 157 -26.57 -1.36 11.65
CA PRO A 157 -26.40 -2.43 10.66
C PRO A 157 -25.68 -1.99 9.38
N ALA A 158 -25.51 -0.69 9.15
CA ALA A 158 -24.88 -0.15 7.93
C ALA A 158 -23.37 0.10 8.07
N LEU A 159 -22.68 -0.51 9.06
CA LEU A 159 -21.24 -0.37 9.26
C LEU A 159 -20.45 -1.50 8.58
N PRO A 160 -19.83 -1.28 7.40
CA PRO A 160 -19.16 -2.34 6.64
C PRO A 160 -18.01 -3.01 7.40
N ASN A 161 -17.22 -2.23 8.13
CA ASN A 161 -16.06 -2.72 8.87
C ASN A 161 -16.44 -3.76 9.94
N THR A 162 -17.65 -3.69 10.46
CA THR A 162 -18.15 -4.67 11.45
C THR A 162 -18.31 -6.06 10.81
N TYR A 163 -18.82 -6.12 9.59
CA TYR A 163 -18.96 -7.38 8.84
C TYR A 163 -17.59 -7.94 8.45
N ALA A 164 -16.65 -7.09 8.06
CA ALA A 164 -15.30 -7.48 7.74
C ALA A 164 -14.57 -8.07 8.97
N LEU A 165 -14.63 -7.40 10.11
CA LEU A 165 -14.01 -7.88 11.35
C LEU A 165 -14.68 -9.17 11.86
N MET A 166 -16.00 -9.33 11.65
CA MET A 166 -16.70 -10.59 11.94
C MET A 166 -16.14 -11.71 11.06
N THR A 167 -15.92 -11.44 9.77
CA THR A 167 -15.32 -12.42 8.84
C THR A 167 -13.94 -12.86 9.32
N GLU A 168 -13.08 -11.92 9.67
CA GLU A 168 -11.73 -12.21 10.17
C GLU A 168 -11.75 -12.99 11.49
N THR A 169 -12.69 -12.65 12.38
CA THR A 169 -12.86 -13.35 13.65
C THR A 169 -13.21 -14.84 13.46
N TYR A 170 -14.00 -15.18 12.44
CA TYR A 170 -14.30 -16.56 12.09
C TYR A 170 -13.15 -17.24 11.34
N LEU A 171 -12.40 -16.49 10.51
CA LEU A 171 -11.17 -17.00 9.85
C LEU A 171 -10.11 -17.41 10.88
N ASN A 172 -9.87 -16.58 11.89
CA ASN A 172 -8.92 -16.88 12.95
C ASN A 172 -9.36 -18.08 13.82
N ALA A 173 -10.66 -18.33 13.92
CA ALA A 173 -11.21 -19.51 14.56
C ALA A 173 -11.23 -20.76 13.64
N ASN A 174 -10.68 -20.68 12.41
CA ASN A 174 -10.73 -21.72 11.38
C ASN A 174 -12.16 -22.15 10.98
N ASP A 175 -13.18 -21.38 11.29
CA ASP A 175 -14.55 -21.62 10.85
C ASP A 175 -14.78 -20.97 9.47
N THR A 176 -14.30 -21.66 8.44
CA THR A 176 -14.34 -21.17 7.05
C THR A 176 -15.77 -21.06 6.51
N LEU A 177 -16.72 -21.83 7.05
CA LEU A 177 -18.12 -21.77 6.64
C LEU A 177 -18.78 -20.46 7.07
N GLN A 178 -18.67 -20.14 8.37
CA GLN A 178 -19.20 -18.89 8.92
C GLN A 178 -18.43 -17.69 8.34
N ALA A 179 -17.10 -17.77 8.24
CA ALA A 179 -16.30 -16.72 7.62
C ALA A 179 -16.80 -16.36 6.21
N ARG A 180 -17.12 -17.37 5.38
CA ARG A 180 -17.69 -17.14 4.05
C ARG A 180 -19.04 -16.44 4.11
N GLN A 181 -19.95 -16.89 4.97
CA GLN A 181 -21.27 -16.28 5.10
C GLN A 181 -21.18 -14.79 5.49
N TRP A 182 -20.23 -14.45 6.37
CA TRP A 182 -20.00 -13.08 6.78
C TRP A 182 -19.29 -12.28 5.67
N ALA A 183 -18.33 -12.86 4.96
CA ALA A 183 -17.71 -12.22 3.79
C ALA A 183 -18.72 -11.91 2.69
N GLU A 184 -19.68 -12.83 2.42
CA GLU A 184 -20.79 -12.58 1.50
C GLU A 184 -21.68 -11.40 1.95
N LYS A 185 -21.90 -11.26 3.26
CA LYS A 185 -22.62 -10.10 3.81
C LYS A 185 -21.79 -8.82 3.67
N THR A 186 -20.48 -8.89 3.93
CA THR A 186 -19.57 -7.74 3.79
C THR A 186 -19.62 -7.13 2.41
N VAL A 187 -19.51 -7.96 1.36
CA VAL A 187 -19.55 -7.46 -0.03
C VAL A 187 -20.95 -7.01 -0.47
N ARG A 188 -22.03 -7.43 0.22
CA ARG A 188 -23.38 -6.89 -0.02
C ARG A 188 -23.55 -5.50 0.58
N VAL A 189 -22.99 -5.27 1.78
CA VAL A 189 -23.08 -3.98 2.47
C VAL A 189 -22.13 -2.96 1.85
N ASN A 190 -20.91 -3.40 1.47
CA ASN A 190 -19.96 -2.57 0.75
C ASN A 190 -19.43 -3.28 -0.51
N PRO A 191 -20.13 -3.19 -1.62
CA PRO A 191 -19.75 -3.88 -2.86
C PRO A 191 -18.51 -3.29 -3.55
N TYR A 192 -18.04 -2.12 -3.14
CA TYR A 192 -16.93 -1.40 -3.77
C TYR A 192 -15.58 -1.62 -3.05
N ASP A 193 -15.56 -2.42 -1.99
CA ASP A 193 -14.31 -2.77 -1.29
C ASP A 193 -13.64 -4.00 -1.91
N GLY A 194 -12.59 -3.77 -2.70
CA GLY A 194 -11.83 -4.83 -3.34
C GLY A 194 -11.17 -5.81 -2.37
N ASN A 195 -10.80 -5.36 -1.16
CA ASN A 195 -10.21 -6.24 -0.15
C ASN A 195 -11.21 -7.28 0.35
N SER A 196 -12.46 -6.86 0.59
CA SER A 196 -13.53 -7.79 0.97
C SER A 196 -13.81 -8.82 -0.13
N TRP A 197 -13.78 -8.41 -1.40
CA TRP A 197 -13.89 -9.33 -2.54
C TRP A 197 -12.69 -10.29 -2.62
N SER A 198 -11.47 -9.83 -2.32
CA SER A 198 -10.27 -10.68 -2.27
C SER A 198 -10.40 -11.75 -1.18
N ILE A 199 -10.83 -11.37 0.03
CA ILE A 199 -11.08 -12.32 1.12
C ILE A 199 -12.13 -13.35 0.72
N LEU A 200 -13.25 -12.93 0.15
CA LEU A 200 -14.32 -13.81 -0.32
C LEU A 200 -13.81 -14.76 -1.43
N GLY A 201 -13.00 -14.24 -2.36
CA GLY A 201 -12.36 -15.02 -3.41
C GLY A 201 -11.49 -16.14 -2.84
N ARG A 202 -10.65 -15.85 -1.84
CA ARG A 202 -9.82 -16.84 -1.15
C ARG A 202 -10.64 -17.90 -0.40
N LEU A 203 -11.76 -17.50 0.21
CA LEU A 203 -12.68 -18.44 0.86
C LEU A 203 -13.32 -19.40 -0.14
N TYR A 204 -13.77 -18.90 -1.30
CA TYR A 204 -14.27 -19.76 -2.37
C TYR A 204 -13.18 -20.67 -2.96
N LEU A 205 -11.96 -20.16 -3.10
CA LEU A 205 -10.80 -20.92 -3.58
C LEU A 205 -10.50 -22.11 -2.65
N ARG A 206 -10.45 -21.89 -1.32
CA ARG A 206 -10.29 -22.95 -0.32
C ARG A 206 -11.38 -24.03 -0.38
N GLN A 207 -12.57 -23.68 -0.85
CA GLN A 207 -13.70 -24.59 -1.03
C GLN A 207 -13.76 -25.19 -2.44
N SER A 208 -12.73 -24.99 -3.26
CA SER A 208 -12.65 -25.41 -4.65
C SER A 208 -13.82 -24.91 -5.52
N ASN A 209 -14.46 -23.81 -5.11
CA ASN A 209 -15.50 -23.16 -5.90
C ASN A 209 -14.89 -22.16 -6.89
N TRP A 210 -14.21 -22.71 -7.89
CA TRP A 210 -13.40 -21.96 -8.85
C TRP A 210 -14.16 -20.87 -9.58
N ARG A 211 -15.44 -21.13 -9.95
CA ARG A 211 -16.27 -20.15 -10.67
C ARG A 211 -16.58 -18.94 -9.83
N LYS A 212 -17.03 -19.12 -8.57
CA LYS A 212 -17.30 -18.01 -7.66
C LYS A 212 -16.02 -17.29 -7.24
N ALA A 213 -14.93 -18.00 -7.09
CA ALA A 213 -13.63 -17.42 -6.80
C ALA A 213 -13.12 -16.54 -7.96
N ASP A 214 -13.20 -17.00 -9.24
CA ASP A 214 -12.85 -16.22 -10.44
C ASP A 214 -13.65 -14.91 -10.50
N GLN A 215 -14.98 -14.97 -10.24
CA GLN A 215 -15.83 -13.78 -10.19
C GLN A 215 -15.44 -12.82 -9.04
N ALA A 216 -15.19 -13.35 -7.85
CA ALA A 216 -14.82 -12.54 -6.69
C ALA A 216 -13.47 -11.86 -6.89
N PHE A 217 -12.44 -12.56 -7.38
CA PHE A 217 -11.16 -11.95 -7.73
C PHE A 217 -11.29 -10.97 -8.90
N GLY A 218 -12.19 -11.22 -9.86
CA GLY A 218 -12.53 -10.26 -10.91
C GLY A 218 -13.03 -8.93 -10.34
N LYS A 219 -13.94 -8.98 -9.35
CA LYS A 219 -14.40 -7.79 -8.61
C LYS A 219 -13.30 -7.16 -7.77
N ALA A 220 -12.49 -7.98 -7.08
CA ALA A 220 -11.35 -7.49 -6.31
C ALA A 220 -10.37 -6.68 -7.18
N ILE A 221 -10.01 -7.20 -8.36
CA ILE A 221 -9.14 -6.53 -9.32
C ILE A 221 -9.79 -5.26 -9.88
N HIS A 222 -11.09 -5.28 -10.13
CA HIS A 222 -11.81 -4.10 -10.63
C HIS A 222 -11.72 -2.93 -9.64
N TYR A 223 -11.90 -3.19 -8.34
CA TYR A 223 -11.91 -2.15 -7.30
C TYR A 223 -10.52 -1.84 -6.71
N THR A 224 -9.61 -2.83 -6.70
CA THR A 224 -8.22 -2.68 -6.21
C THR A 224 -7.24 -3.37 -7.18
N PRO A 225 -6.97 -2.76 -8.35
CA PRO A 225 -6.15 -3.37 -9.41
C PRO A 225 -4.67 -3.52 -9.07
N ASN A 226 -4.18 -2.86 -8.02
CA ASN A 226 -2.78 -2.88 -7.60
C ASN A 226 -2.39 -4.05 -6.68
N VAL A 227 -3.31 -4.97 -6.39
CA VAL A 227 -3.02 -6.15 -5.55
C VAL A 227 -2.61 -7.34 -6.40
N VAL A 228 -1.31 -7.60 -6.50
CA VAL A 228 -0.68 -8.65 -7.31
C VAL A 228 -1.30 -10.03 -7.07
N ASN A 229 -1.52 -10.40 -5.81
CA ASN A 229 -2.04 -11.71 -5.43
C ASN A 229 -3.45 -11.99 -6.00
N ASN A 230 -4.26 -10.96 -6.24
CA ASN A 230 -5.60 -11.14 -6.82
C ASN A 230 -5.52 -11.70 -8.25
N TYR A 231 -4.55 -11.26 -9.05
CA TYR A 231 -4.30 -11.80 -10.39
C TYR A 231 -3.83 -13.23 -10.32
N THR A 232 -2.88 -13.51 -9.43
CA THR A 232 -2.35 -14.87 -9.23
C THR A 232 -3.45 -15.87 -8.82
N TYR A 233 -4.28 -15.49 -7.85
CA TYR A 233 -5.39 -16.35 -7.40
C TYR A 233 -6.47 -16.50 -8.46
N ARG A 234 -6.78 -15.44 -9.23
CA ARG A 234 -7.71 -15.54 -10.34
C ARG A 234 -7.16 -16.45 -11.44
N ALA A 235 -5.88 -16.36 -11.75
CA ALA A 235 -5.23 -17.27 -12.68
C ALA A 235 -5.37 -18.74 -12.24
N MET A 236 -5.13 -19.04 -10.97
CA MET A 236 -5.32 -20.39 -10.40
C MET A 236 -6.76 -20.87 -10.57
N CYS A 237 -7.74 -20.02 -10.32
CA CYS A 237 -9.15 -20.36 -10.57
C CYS A 237 -9.40 -20.65 -12.05
N ARG A 238 -8.84 -19.85 -12.95
CA ARG A 238 -8.99 -19.98 -14.41
C ARG A 238 -8.35 -21.24 -14.94
N VAL A 239 -7.20 -21.68 -14.38
CA VAL A 239 -6.62 -22.98 -14.72
C VAL A 239 -7.59 -24.11 -14.40
N ASN A 240 -8.17 -24.12 -13.18
CA ASN A 240 -9.14 -25.15 -12.79
C ASN A 240 -10.46 -25.08 -13.57
N LEU A 241 -10.77 -23.94 -14.21
CA LEU A 241 -11.89 -23.76 -15.12
C LEU A 241 -11.53 -24.03 -16.59
N ASN A 242 -10.32 -24.53 -16.86
CA ASN A 242 -9.78 -24.77 -18.20
C ASN A 242 -9.71 -23.49 -19.09
N LYS A 243 -9.57 -22.32 -18.48
CA LYS A 243 -9.40 -21.02 -19.15
C LYS A 243 -7.91 -20.68 -19.24
N LEU A 244 -7.09 -21.57 -19.83
CA LEU A 244 -5.63 -21.56 -19.72
C LEU A 244 -4.99 -20.28 -20.27
N ARG A 245 -5.49 -19.74 -21.38
CA ARG A 245 -5.00 -18.49 -21.98
C ARG A 245 -5.18 -17.31 -21.02
N GLN A 246 -6.39 -17.16 -20.47
CA GLN A 246 -6.69 -16.08 -19.52
C GLN A 246 -5.91 -16.21 -18.21
N ALA A 247 -5.62 -17.46 -17.79
CA ALA A 247 -4.76 -17.72 -16.64
C ALA A 247 -3.31 -17.26 -16.90
N MET A 248 -2.77 -17.55 -18.10
CA MET A 248 -1.43 -17.09 -18.50
C MET A 248 -1.34 -15.57 -18.52
N GLU A 249 -2.36 -14.88 -19.06
CA GLU A 249 -2.45 -13.41 -19.07
C GLU A 249 -2.41 -12.83 -17.64
N ASP A 250 -3.16 -13.42 -16.70
CA ASP A 250 -3.15 -12.99 -15.30
C ASP A 250 -1.81 -13.23 -14.60
N PHE A 251 -1.17 -14.39 -14.80
CA PHE A 251 0.16 -14.65 -14.25
C PHE A 251 1.21 -13.68 -14.83
N ASN A 252 1.14 -13.40 -16.13
CA ASN A 252 2.03 -12.43 -16.76
C ASN A 252 1.83 -11.05 -16.15
N LYS A 253 0.57 -10.64 -15.94
CA LYS A 253 0.26 -9.36 -15.28
C LYS A 253 0.76 -9.30 -13.85
N ALA A 254 0.60 -10.39 -13.08
CA ALA A 254 1.11 -10.47 -11.72
C ALA A 254 2.65 -10.31 -11.67
N ILE A 255 3.38 -10.94 -12.60
CA ILE A 255 4.84 -10.85 -12.70
C ILE A 255 5.30 -9.47 -13.23
N GLU A 256 4.53 -8.86 -14.13
CA GLU A 256 4.79 -7.48 -14.58
C GLU A 256 4.70 -6.50 -13.41
N MET A 257 3.71 -6.67 -12.54
CA MET A 257 3.49 -5.82 -11.36
C MET A 257 4.50 -6.09 -10.24
N ASP A 258 4.84 -7.35 -10.01
CA ASP A 258 5.85 -7.77 -9.04
C ASP A 258 6.75 -8.87 -9.65
N PRO A 259 7.86 -8.48 -10.28
CA PRO A 259 8.83 -9.43 -10.82
C PRO A 259 9.48 -10.36 -9.79
N ASN A 260 9.31 -10.10 -8.50
CA ASN A 260 9.82 -10.94 -7.42
C ASN A 260 8.76 -11.85 -6.81
N SER A 261 7.55 -11.88 -7.36
CA SER A 261 6.46 -12.72 -6.86
C SER A 261 6.78 -14.20 -7.04
N PHE A 262 7.23 -14.83 -5.94
CA PHE A 262 7.45 -16.27 -5.88
C PHE A 262 6.21 -17.05 -6.35
N LEU A 263 5.04 -16.68 -5.83
CA LEU A 263 3.78 -17.37 -6.11
C LEU A 263 3.39 -17.31 -7.59
N ALA A 264 3.57 -16.14 -8.22
CA ALA A 264 3.23 -15.96 -9.62
C ALA A 264 4.16 -16.77 -10.54
N HIS A 265 5.48 -16.71 -10.30
CA HIS A 265 6.45 -17.50 -11.07
C HIS A 265 6.25 -19.02 -10.89
N TYR A 266 6.06 -19.46 -9.65
CA TYR A 266 5.86 -20.89 -9.39
C TYR A 266 4.62 -21.43 -10.12
N ASN A 267 3.48 -20.76 -9.98
CA ASN A 267 2.22 -21.20 -10.58
C ASN A 267 2.19 -20.99 -12.11
N ARG A 268 2.86 -19.96 -12.65
CA ARG A 268 3.04 -19.85 -14.11
C ARG A 268 3.92 -20.96 -14.66
N GLY A 269 4.96 -21.34 -13.95
CA GLY A 269 5.80 -22.48 -14.28
C GLY A 269 5.00 -23.79 -14.33
N LEU A 270 4.10 -24.04 -13.36
CA LEU A 270 3.19 -25.19 -13.39
C LEU A 270 2.23 -25.15 -14.58
N LEU A 271 1.68 -23.99 -14.90
CA LEU A 271 0.85 -23.83 -16.09
C LEU A 271 1.65 -24.11 -17.36
N GLY A 272 2.88 -23.57 -17.48
CA GLY A 272 3.79 -23.81 -18.59
C GLY A 272 4.09 -25.30 -18.78
N LEU A 273 4.35 -26.03 -17.68
CA LEU A 273 4.53 -27.49 -17.68
C LEU A 273 3.30 -28.21 -18.27
N THR A 274 2.10 -27.74 -17.96
CA THR A 274 0.83 -28.32 -18.41
C THR A 274 0.55 -28.03 -19.89
N VAL A 275 0.84 -26.80 -20.35
CA VAL A 275 0.53 -26.38 -21.74
C VAL A 275 1.69 -26.64 -22.72
N GLY A 276 2.85 -27.12 -22.24
CA GLY A 276 4.01 -27.44 -23.06
C GLY A 276 4.92 -26.24 -23.36
N ASP A 277 4.82 -25.16 -22.62
CA ASP A 277 5.75 -24.02 -22.68
C ASP A 277 6.97 -24.25 -21.79
N ASP A 278 7.70 -25.31 -22.14
CA ASP A 278 8.77 -25.89 -21.31
C ASP A 278 9.89 -24.88 -21.01
N ASN A 279 10.31 -24.11 -22.02
CA ASN A 279 11.42 -23.17 -21.87
C ASN A 279 11.10 -22.00 -20.91
N ASN A 280 9.90 -21.47 -20.96
CA ASN A 280 9.50 -20.39 -20.04
C ASN A 280 9.23 -20.94 -18.64
N ALA A 281 8.66 -22.16 -18.52
CA ALA A 281 8.50 -22.84 -17.26
C ALA A 281 9.85 -23.13 -16.56
N ILE A 282 10.90 -23.53 -17.31
CA ILE A 282 12.27 -23.70 -16.78
C ILE A 282 12.81 -22.36 -16.24
N LYS A 283 12.56 -21.24 -16.93
CA LYS A 283 12.97 -19.92 -16.45
C LYS A 283 12.27 -19.57 -15.15
N ASP A 284 10.97 -19.81 -15.07
CA ASP A 284 10.17 -19.54 -13.88
C ASP A 284 10.64 -20.38 -12.68
N PHE A 285 10.78 -21.69 -12.83
CA PHE A 285 11.31 -22.53 -11.74
C PHE A 285 12.78 -22.19 -11.40
N SER A 286 13.58 -21.77 -12.37
CA SER A 286 14.94 -21.30 -12.10
C SER A 286 14.95 -20.02 -11.31
N TYR A 287 13.97 -19.13 -11.52
CA TYR A 287 13.76 -17.95 -10.72
C TYR A 287 13.36 -18.31 -9.27
N VAL A 288 12.37 -19.19 -9.12
CA VAL A 288 11.95 -19.73 -7.82
C VAL A 288 13.12 -20.31 -7.05
N LEU A 289 13.98 -21.10 -7.71
CA LEU A 289 15.15 -21.72 -7.10
C LEU A 289 16.30 -20.75 -6.79
N ARG A 290 16.29 -19.55 -7.35
CA ARG A 290 17.19 -18.44 -6.89
C ARG A 290 16.73 -17.87 -5.55
N LEU A 291 15.41 -17.75 -5.35
CA LEU A 291 14.83 -17.27 -4.09
C LEU A 291 14.89 -18.36 -3.01
N GLU A 292 14.51 -19.59 -3.36
CA GLU A 292 14.47 -20.75 -2.48
C GLU A 292 15.28 -21.90 -3.06
N PRO A 293 16.62 -21.94 -2.88
CA PRO A 293 17.46 -22.97 -3.51
C PRO A 293 17.10 -24.41 -3.15
N ASN A 294 16.47 -24.62 -2.00
CA ASN A 294 16.09 -25.95 -1.51
C ASN A 294 14.61 -26.29 -1.70
N ASN A 295 13.89 -25.55 -2.55
CA ASN A 295 12.50 -25.85 -2.87
C ASN A 295 12.45 -27.12 -3.72
N LEU A 296 12.12 -28.25 -3.05
CA LEU A 296 12.15 -29.58 -3.68
C LEU A 296 11.11 -29.75 -4.78
N GLN A 297 9.98 -29.04 -4.67
CA GLN A 297 8.92 -29.04 -5.69
C GLN A 297 9.41 -28.37 -6.97
N ALA A 298 9.99 -27.18 -6.85
CA ALA A 298 10.55 -26.46 -7.99
C ALA A 298 11.70 -27.23 -8.63
N LEU A 299 12.56 -27.87 -7.83
CA LEU A 299 13.62 -28.76 -8.33
C LEU A 299 13.04 -29.92 -9.13
N TYR A 300 12.04 -30.62 -8.60
CA TYR A 300 11.44 -31.76 -9.29
C TYR A 300 10.76 -31.34 -10.60
N ASN A 301 9.95 -30.28 -10.56
CA ASN A 301 9.25 -29.80 -11.75
C ASN A 301 10.23 -29.30 -12.82
N ARG A 302 11.30 -28.60 -12.40
CA ARG A 302 12.35 -28.18 -13.35
C ARG A 302 13.10 -29.38 -13.93
N ALA A 303 13.39 -30.41 -13.12
CA ALA A 303 14.03 -31.63 -13.60
C ALA A 303 13.21 -32.37 -14.67
N LEU A 304 11.88 -32.45 -14.49
CA LEU A 304 10.96 -32.99 -15.50
C LEU A 304 11.02 -32.21 -16.82
N LEU A 305 11.05 -30.87 -16.73
CA LEU A 305 11.13 -30.01 -17.91
C LEU A 305 12.49 -30.12 -18.60
N LEU A 306 13.58 -30.16 -17.84
CA LEU A 306 14.94 -30.31 -18.37
C LEU A 306 15.12 -31.68 -19.05
N ASP A 307 14.54 -32.78 -18.50
CA ASP A 307 14.48 -34.10 -19.17
C ASP A 307 13.72 -34.00 -20.51
N ARG A 308 12.58 -33.30 -20.52
CA ARG A 308 11.74 -33.14 -21.72
C ARG A 308 12.45 -32.36 -22.84
N VAL A 309 13.19 -31.29 -22.50
CA VAL A 309 13.92 -30.45 -23.49
C VAL A 309 15.31 -31.04 -23.83
N GLY A 310 15.72 -32.17 -23.24
CA GLY A 310 16.98 -32.86 -23.54
C GLY A 310 18.19 -32.37 -22.73
N ASP A 311 18.03 -31.46 -21.77
CA ASP A 311 19.11 -31.13 -20.84
C ASP A 311 19.18 -32.13 -19.70
N TYR A 312 19.64 -33.36 -20.09
CA TYR A 312 19.76 -34.49 -19.17
C TYR A 312 20.72 -34.21 -18.02
N ARG A 313 21.77 -33.39 -18.22
CA ARG A 313 22.72 -33.06 -17.15
C ARG A 313 22.08 -32.20 -16.08
N GLY A 314 21.34 -31.17 -16.48
CA GLY A 314 20.56 -30.33 -15.59
C GLY A 314 19.50 -31.13 -14.83
N ALA A 315 18.73 -31.97 -15.54
CA ALA A 315 17.74 -32.85 -14.95
C ALA A 315 18.34 -33.79 -13.88
N ILE A 316 19.48 -34.48 -14.17
CA ILE A 316 20.17 -35.33 -13.22
C ILE A 316 20.60 -34.57 -11.96
N SER A 317 21.09 -33.36 -12.12
CA SER A 317 21.47 -32.48 -10.98
C SER A 317 20.29 -32.26 -10.06
N ASP A 318 19.16 -31.81 -10.61
CA ASP A 318 17.96 -31.46 -9.84
C ASP A 318 17.33 -32.73 -9.23
N TYR A 319 17.16 -33.82 -9.99
CA TYR A 319 16.71 -35.13 -9.43
C TYR A 319 17.61 -35.59 -8.29
N SER A 320 18.92 -35.45 -8.41
CA SER A 320 19.86 -35.87 -7.38
C SER A 320 19.69 -35.10 -6.08
N ARG A 321 19.39 -33.82 -6.16
CA ARG A 321 19.08 -32.97 -4.98
C ARG A 321 17.79 -33.45 -4.30
N VAL A 322 16.75 -33.75 -5.05
CA VAL A 322 15.49 -34.31 -4.51
C VAL A 322 15.72 -35.68 -3.88
N ILE A 323 16.40 -36.60 -4.60
CA ILE A 323 16.69 -37.94 -4.14
C ILE A 323 17.59 -37.96 -2.89
N SER A 324 18.50 -37.00 -2.74
CA SER A 324 19.32 -36.86 -1.53
C SER A 324 18.48 -36.63 -0.26
N LYS A 325 17.33 -35.96 -0.38
CA LYS A 325 16.38 -35.74 0.70
C LYS A 325 15.38 -36.87 0.87
N PHE A 326 15.00 -37.49 -0.25
CA PHE A 326 14.05 -38.61 -0.32
C PHE A 326 14.69 -39.83 -1.04
N PRO A 327 15.55 -40.57 -0.37
CA PRO A 327 16.32 -41.69 -1.02
C PRO A 327 15.47 -42.78 -1.65
N ASN A 328 14.23 -42.93 -1.25
CA ASN A 328 13.26 -43.91 -1.75
C ASN A 328 12.21 -43.31 -2.69
N PHE A 329 12.50 -42.13 -3.26
CA PHE A 329 11.66 -41.52 -4.29
C PHE A 329 11.82 -42.30 -5.62
N TRP A 330 11.02 -43.36 -5.77
CA TRP A 330 11.19 -44.37 -6.86
C TRP A 330 11.01 -43.75 -8.25
N SER A 331 10.00 -42.90 -8.45
CA SER A 331 9.79 -42.22 -9.73
C SER A 331 10.94 -41.29 -10.09
N GLY A 332 11.50 -40.56 -9.13
CA GLY A 332 12.68 -39.73 -9.35
C GLY A 332 13.94 -40.55 -9.71
N LEU A 333 14.12 -41.70 -9.08
CA LEU A 333 15.20 -42.61 -9.44
C LEU A 333 15.06 -43.13 -10.87
N LEU A 334 13.85 -43.56 -11.29
CA LEU A 334 13.58 -44.03 -12.65
C LEU A 334 13.78 -42.92 -13.69
N SER A 335 13.30 -41.71 -13.40
CA SER A 335 13.50 -40.54 -14.28
C SER A 335 14.99 -40.20 -14.42
N ARG A 336 15.74 -40.22 -13.30
CA ARG A 336 17.18 -39.99 -13.33
C ARG A 336 17.93 -41.11 -14.09
N ALA A 337 17.53 -42.36 -13.93
CA ALA A 337 18.07 -43.50 -14.68
C ALA A 337 17.86 -43.32 -16.19
N LYS A 338 16.66 -42.89 -16.60
CA LYS A 338 16.37 -42.59 -18.00
C LYS A 338 17.32 -41.47 -18.53
N CYS A 339 17.53 -40.39 -17.78
CA CYS A 339 18.48 -39.35 -18.16
C CYS A 339 19.93 -39.89 -18.25
N TYR A 340 20.37 -40.79 -17.34
CA TYR A 340 21.68 -41.44 -17.41
C TYR A 340 21.82 -42.29 -18.68
N ARG A 341 20.77 -43.01 -19.10
CA ARG A 341 20.78 -43.81 -20.36
C ARG A 341 20.94 -42.89 -21.57
N HIS A 342 20.24 -41.78 -21.64
CA HIS A 342 20.41 -40.79 -22.73
C HIS A 342 21.84 -40.23 -22.84
N LEU A 343 22.57 -40.20 -21.74
CA LEU A 343 23.97 -39.75 -21.70
C LEU A 343 24.98 -40.94 -21.86
N GLY A 344 24.51 -42.14 -22.09
CA GLY A 344 25.38 -43.34 -22.21
C GLY A 344 25.98 -43.82 -20.86
N LEU A 345 25.49 -43.30 -19.73
CA LEU A 345 25.97 -43.63 -18.39
C LEU A 345 25.22 -44.85 -17.82
N THR A 346 25.31 -46.00 -18.54
CA THR A 346 24.51 -47.21 -18.28
C THR A 346 24.68 -47.77 -16.87
N ALA A 347 25.90 -47.83 -16.35
CA ALA A 347 26.15 -48.33 -14.99
C ALA A 347 25.44 -47.51 -13.89
N LYS A 348 25.32 -46.17 -14.07
CA LYS A 348 24.59 -45.33 -13.12
C LYS A 348 23.08 -45.51 -13.26
N ALA A 349 22.59 -45.74 -14.48
CA ALA A 349 21.18 -46.02 -14.72
C ALA A 349 20.75 -47.35 -14.08
N GLU A 350 21.53 -48.40 -14.31
CA GLU A 350 21.29 -49.73 -13.73
C GLU A 350 21.31 -49.73 -12.19
N LEU A 351 22.17 -48.90 -11.57
CA LEU A 351 22.20 -48.77 -10.13
C LEU A 351 20.88 -48.20 -9.58
N ASP A 352 20.34 -47.16 -10.20
CA ASP A 352 19.07 -46.57 -9.79
C ASP A 352 17.89 -47.50 -10.05
N GLU A 353 17.86 -48.16 -11.22
CA GLU A 353 16.84 -49.16 -11.59
C GLU A 353 16.88 -50.38 -10.65
N PHE A 354 18.07 -50.86 -10.31
CA PHE A 354 18.24 -51.96 -9.37
C PHE A 354 17.73 -51.64 -7.98
N ARG A 355 17.94 -50.40 -7.51
CA ARG A 355 17.38 -49.97 -6.23
C ARG A 355 15.84 -50.02 -6.23
N VAL A 356 15.20 -49.62 -7.32
CA VAL A 356 13.75 -49.68 -7.47
C VAL A 356 13.27 -51.12 -7.55
N LEU A 357 13.92 -51.95 -8.39
CA LEU A 357 13.60 -53.37 -8.54
C LEU A 357 13.71 -54.12 -7.20
N LYS A 358 14.80 -53.93 -6.48
CA LYS A 358 15.03 -54.55 -5.16
C LYS A 358 13.92 -54.18 -4.17
N ALA A 359 13.46 -52.93 -4.17
CA ALA A 359 12.35 -52.47 -3.31
C ALA A 359 11.01 -53.14 -3.70
N GLN A 360 10.74 -53.30 -4.99
CA GLN A 360 9.56 -53.99 -5.51
C GLN A 360 9.58 -55.49 -5.18
N MET A 361 10.71 -56.15 -5.39
CA MET A 361 10.88 -57.55 -5.05
C MET A 361 10.71 -57.81 -3.54
N ASN A 362 11.30 -56.98 -2.68
CA ASN A 362 11.14 -57.10 -1.24
C ASN A 362 9.66 -56.95 -0.81
N LYS A 363 8.89 -56.12 -1.48
CA LYS A 363 7.44 -55.98 -1.25
C LYS A 363 6.67 -57.22 -1.65
N HIS A 364 6.99 -57.83 -2.80
CA HIS A 364 6.33 -59.04 -3.30
C HIS A 364 6.67 -60.33 -2.51
N LEU A 365 7.91 -60.44 -2.02
CA LEU A 365 8.37 -61.56 -1.24
C LEU A 365 7.98 -61.51 0.24
N GLY A 366 7.23 -60.47 0.66
CA GLY A 366 6.77 -60.35 2.06
C GLY A 366 7.91 -60.15 3.07
N ILE A 367 9.13 -59.85 2.63
CA ILE A 367 10.29 -59.62 3.49
C ILE A 367 10.15 -58.23 4.10
N GLN A 368 9.24 -58.09 5.07
CA GLN A 368 9.17 -56.90 5.92
C GLN A 368 10.15 -57.08 7.08
N GLN A 369 11.23 -56.27 7.07
CA GLN A 369 12.02 -56.11 8.28
C GLN A 369 11.10 -55.55 9.39
N ARG A 370 11.09 -56.23 10.53
CA ARG A 370 10.38 -55.74 11.74
C ARG A 370 11.13 -54.48 12.26
N TRP A 371 10.73 -53.35 11.76
CA TRP A 371 11.28 -52.09 12.21
C TRP A 371 10.53 -51.59 13.46
N SER A 372 11.27 -50.93 14.37
CA SER A 372 10.64 -50.25 15.48
C SER A 372 9.68 -49.17 14.99
N LYS A 373 8.68 -48.81 15.79
CA LYS A 373 7.72 -47.76 15.44
C LYS A 373 8.40 -46.41 15.07
N GLU A 374 9.56 -46.11 15.67
CA GLU A 374 10.36 -44.92 15.38
C GLU A 374 11.04 -45.04 14.00
N LYS A 375 11.58 -46.21 13.67
CA LYS A 375 12.21 -46.46 12.37
C LYS A 375 11.15 -46.47 11.25
N LEU A 376 9.96 -47.01 11.51
CA LEU A 376 8.80 -46.95 10.62
C LEU A 376 8.36 -45.49 10.37
N ARG A 377 8.35 -44.64 11.42
CA ARG A 377 8.07 -43.21 11.27
C ARG A 377 9.17 -42.48 10.47
N SER A 378 10.45 -42.81 10.70
CA SER A 378 11.56 -42.21 9.95
C SER A 378 11.56 -42.65 8.49
N VAL A 379 11.26 -43.89 8.20
CA VAL A 379 11.15 -44.42 6.83
C VAL A 379 9.91 -43.89 6.12
N ARG A 380 8.79 -43.73 6.82
CA ARG A 380 7.63 -42.99 6.27
C ARG A 380 7.98 -41.53 5.93
N LYS A 381 8.68 -40.84 6.80
CA LYS A 381 9.18 -39.49 6.48
C LYS A 381 10.17 -39.48 5.29
N MET A 382 10.96 -40.50 5.11
CA MET A 382 11.85 -40.66 3.95
C MET A 382 11.14 -41.04 2.65
N ASN A 383 9.92 -41.58 2.72
CA ASN A 383 9.10 -41.99 1.57
C ASN A 383 8.00 -40.97 1.24
N ASP A 384 7.82 -39.97 2.07
CA ASP A 384 6.74 -38.96 1.96
C ASP A 384 7.00 -37.86 0.91
N PHE A 385 7.74 -38.17 -0.16
CA PHE A 385 7.64 -37.38 -1.37
C PHE A 385 6.36 -37.82 -2.10
N ASP A 386 5.26 -37.26 -1.65
CA ASP A 386 3.95 -37.47 -2.23
C ASP A 386 3.79 -36.51 -3.42
N ILE A 387 3.91 -37.05 -4.62
CA ILE A 387 3.81 -36.28 -5.87
C ILE A 387 2.47 -35.51 -5.93
N GLU A 388 1.39 -36.12 -5.43
CA GLU A 388 0.06 -35.50 -5.46
C GLU A 388 -0.02 -34.26 -4.57
N LYS A 389 0.78 -34.15 -3.50
CA LYS A 389 0.91 -32.91 -2.71
C LYS A 389 1.75 -31.84 -3.41
N TYR A 390 2.61 -32.23 -4.33
CA TYR A 390 3.57 -31.33 -4.98
C TYR A 390 3.09 -30.79 -6.33
N ASP A 391 2.04 -31.37 -6.91
CA ASP A 391 1.33 -30.80 -8.05
C ASP A 391 0.26 -29.77 -7.63
N GLN A 392 0.12 -29.51 -6.32
CA GLN A 392 -0.83 -28.54 -5.81
C GLN A 392 -0.31 -27.11 -5.95
N TRP A 393 -1.23 -26.22 -6.34
CA TRP A 393 -1.00 -24.78 -6.37
C TRP A 393 -0.65 -24.27 -4.97
N ILE A 394 0.43 -23.49 -4.87
CA ILE A 394 0.82 -22.88 -3.60
C ILE A 394 -0.08 -21.68 -3.34
N VAL A 395 -0.82 -21.73 -2.25
CA VAL A 395 -1.55 -20.60 -1.68
C VAL A 395 -0.76 -20.13 -0.47
N LEU A 396 -0.30 -18.88 -0.50
CA LEU A 396 0.34 -18.29 0.67
C LEU A 396 -0.67 -18.26 1.83
N ASN A 397 -0.28 -18.84 2.96
CA ASN A 397 -0.92 -18.46 4.22
C ASN A 397 -0.51 -17.02 4.48
N ASP A 398 -1.48 -16.09 4.35
CA ASP A 398 -1.27 -14.69 4.73
C ASP A 398 -1.05 -14.61 6.24
N GLU A 399 0.14 -14.92 6.70
CA GLU A 399 0.67 -14.20 7.85
C GLU A 399 0.96 -12.81 7.31
N VAL A 400 0.04 -11.88 7.58
CA VAL A 400 0.29 -10.46 7.38
C VAL A 400 1.50 -10.14 8.24
N SER A 401 2.68 -10.14 7.61
CA SER A 401 3.86 -9.57 8.23
C SER A 401 3.61 -8.06 8.32
N THR A 402 2.96 -7.66 9.40
CA THR A 402 2.98 -6.26 9.80
C THR A 402 4.44 -5.90 9.98
N PRO A 403 4.97 -4.91 9.22
CA PRO A 403 6.34 -4.52 9.40
C PRO A 403 6.54 -4.10 10.86
N GLN A 404 7.39 -4.83 11.58
CA GLN A 404 7.80 -4.48 12.93
C GLN A 404 8.72 -3.27 12.83
N TYR A 405 8.15 -2.08 12.89
CA TYR A 405 8.94 -0.88 13.15
C TYR A 405 9.23 -0.81 14.65
N SER A 406 10.37 -1.35 15.06
CA SER A 406 10.92 -1.05 16.38
C SER A 406 11.47 0.37 16.36
N SER A 407 10.64 1.39 16.56
CA SER A 407 11.13 2.74 16.73
C SER A 407 11.46 2.98 18.21
N LYS A 408 12.76 2.94 18.53
CA LYS A 408 13.30 3.47 19.80
C LYS A 408 13.45 5.00 19.78
N ILE A 409 12.70 5.73 18.98
CA ILE A 409 12.94 7.15 18.68
C ILE A 409 11.88 8.00 19.36
N ARG A 410 12.27 8.76 20.38
CA ARG A 410 11.51 9.88 20.91
C ARG A 410 11.58 11.06 19.92
N GLY A 411 10.43 11.51 19.41
CA GLY A 411 10.30 12.70 18.58
C GLY A 411 10.62 12.48 17.11
N TYR A 412 9.61 12.22 16.31
CA TYR A 412 9.68 11.94 14.86
C TYR A 412 10.38 13.04 14.05
N ILE A 413 10.38 14.28 14.52
CA ILE A 413 11.03 15.44 13.86
C ILE A 413 12.54 15.45 14.03
N GLN A 414 13.09 14.86 15.10
CA GLN A 414 14.52 15.00 15.39
C GLN A 414 15.41 13.97 14.72
N ASN A 415 14.88 12.79 14.33
CA ASN A 415 15.68 11.66 13.82
C ASN A 415 15.00 10.93 12.63
N ARG A 416 14.09 11.57 11.91
CA ARG A 416 13.55 11.00 10.67
C ARG A 416 14.69 10.86 9.67
N GLU A 417 15.03 9.65 9.26
CA GLU A 417 15.74 9.44 7.99
C GLU A 417 14.78 9.91 6.89
N VAL A 418 14.91 11.17 6.53
CA VAL A 418 14.20 11.72 5.39
C VAL A 418 14.86 11.13 4.17
N SER A 419 14.12 10.34 3.40
CA SER A 419 14.56 9.98 2.06
C SER A 419 14.82 11.28 1.28
N THR A 420 15.88 11.29 0.49
CA THR A 420 16.18 12.41 -0.42
C THR A 420 15.38 12.29 -1.71
N ASP A 421 14.15 11.73 -1.62
CA ASP A 421 13.31 11.52 -2.78
C ASP A 421 12.72 12.85 -3.24
N TYR A 422 12.63 13.00 -4.55
CA TYR A 422 11.94 14.13 -5.16
C TYR A 422 10.45 14.07 -4.83
N MET A 423 9.84 15.24 -4.59
CA MET A 423 8.39 15.33 -4.51
C MET A 423 7.77 14.89 -5.83
N PRO A 424 6.63 14.17 -5.80
CA PRO A 424 6.04 13.54 -6.99
C PRO A 424 5.53 14.57 -8.01
N LEU A 425 5.19 14.08 -9.22
CA LEU A 425 4.59 14.88 -10.28
C LEU A 425 3.22 15.41 -9.85
N TYR A 426 2.86 16.57 -10.41
CA TYR A 426 1.48 17.03 -10.40
C TYR A 426 0.65 16.28 -11.44
N PHE A 427 -0.61 16.07 -11.13
CA PHE A 427 -1.58 15.40 -12.01
C PHE A 427 -3.00 15.91 -11.74
N LEU A 428 -3.94 15.56 -12.63
CA LEU A 428 -5.35 15.85 -12.42
C LEU A 428 -5.96 14.85 -11.43
N SER A 429 -6.73 15.34 -10.48
CA SER A 429 -7.37 14.57 -9.42
C SER A 429 -8.84 14.93 -9.28
N LEU A 430 -9.65 14.01 -8.75
CA LEU A 430 -11.04 14.26 -8.35
C LEU A 430 -11.16 14.91 -6.97
N GLN A 431 -10.05 15.02 -6.24
CA GLN A 431 -10.00 15.60 -4.91
C GLN A 431 -9.06 16.81 -4.88
N PRO A 432 -9.41 17.87 -4.14
CA PRO A 432 -8.52 19.01 -3.96
C PRO A 432 -7.26 18.57 -3.19
N TYR A 433 -6.13 19.12 -3.59
CA TYR A 433 -4.89 18.94 -2.86
C TYR A 433 -4.90 19.82 -1.60
N SER A 434 -4.56 19.20 -0.46
CA SER A 434 -4.33 19.90 0.79
C SER A 434 -2.91 19.60 1.27
N ASN A 435 -2.04 20.60 1.26
CA ASN A 435 -0.68 20.49 1.80
C ASN A 435 -0.57 20.94 3.26
N GLY A 436 -1.70 21.20 3.93
CA GLY A 436 -1.75 21.71 5.30
C GLY A 436 -1.58 23.24 5.44
N ILE A 437 -1.38 23.95 4.32
CA ILE A 437 -1.36 25.43 4.27
C ILE A 437 -2.68 25.87 3.66
N ASN A 438 -3.61 26.33 4.50
CA ASN A 438 -4.98 26.68 4.09
C ASN A 438 -5.09 27.86 3.10
N GLU A 439 -4.01 28.58 2.83
CA GLU A 439 -4.02 29.75 1.97
C GLU A 439 -3.63 29.47 0.50
N TYR A 440 -3.14 28.26 0.21
CA TYR A 440 -2.65 27.92 -1.11
C TYR A 440 -3.70 27.16 -1.91
N GLN A 441 -4.50 27.89 -2.68
CA GLN A 441 -5.33 27.28 -3.73
C GLN A 441 -4.49 27.09 -4.98
N ILE A 442 -4.38 25.82 -5.44
CA ILE A 442 -3.78 25.53 -6.75
C ILE A 442 -4.72 26.06 -7.82
N VAL A 443 -4.34 27.18 -8.42
CA VAL A 443 -5.07 27.79 -9.55
C VAL A 443 -4.42 27.34 -10.84
N ASN A 444 -5.20 26.74 -11.73
CA ASN A 444 -4.76 26.37 -13.08
C ASN A 444 -5.83 26.75 -14.09
N LYS A 445 -5.49 27.69 -14.97
CA LYS A 445 -6.44 28.26 -15.95
C LYS A 445 -7.04 27.20 -16.88
N SER A 446 -6.25 26.23 -17.33
CA SER A 446 -6.71 25.17 -18.25
C SER A 446 -7.68 24.20 -17.56
N VAL A 447 -7.40 23.88 -16.29
CA VAL A 447 -8.30 23.04 -15.46
C VAL A 447 -9.58 23.81 -15.12
N ASP A 448 -9.47 25.07 -14.77
CA ASP A 448 -10.65 25.92 -14.47
C ASP A 448 -11.52 26.09 -15.72
N ALA A 449 -10.92 26.31 -16.90
CA ALA A 449 -11.65 26.38 -18.17
C ALA A 449 -12.34 25.04 -18.51
N PHE A 450 -11.67 23.91 -18.24
CA PHE A 450 -12.26 22.59 -18.40
C PHE A 450 -13.47 22.40 -17.49
N ASN A 451 -13.36 22.78 -16.21
CA ASN A 451 -14.41 22.65 -15.22
C ASN A 451 -15.67 23.49 -15.51
N LEU A 452 -15.57 24.51 -16.38
CA LEU A 452 -16.69 25.33 -16.84
C LEU A 452 -17.46 24.68 -18.01
N LYS A 453 -16.92 23.62 -18.63
CA LYS A 453 -17.58 22.94 -19.73
C LYS A 453 -18.82 22.18 -19.25
N LYS A 454 -19.89 22.16 -20.09
CA LYS A 454 -21.09 21.35 -19.80
C LYS A 454 -20.84 19.83 -19.79
N SER A 455 -19.75 19.40 -20.42
CA SER A 455 -19.26 18.00 -20.43
C SER A 455 -18.58 17.59 -19.13
N ALA A 456 -18.18 18.53 -18.27
CA ALA A 456 -17.56 18.26 -16.99
C ALA A 456 -18.60 17.78 -15.97
N LEU A 457 -18.64 16.46 -15.72
CA LEU A 457 -19.55 15.86 -14.74
C LEU A 457 -19.05 15.98 -13.31
N HIS A 458 -17.74 16.03 -13.15
CA HIS A 458 -17.08 16.20 -11.87
C HIS A 458 -15.97 17.23 -12.01
N LYS A 459 -15.77 18.02 -10.95
CA LYS A 459 -14.72 19.04 -10.92
C LYS A 459 -13.35 18.36 -10.83
N LEU A 460 -12.43 18.77 -11.70
CA LEU A 460 -11.04 18.35 -11.68
C LEU A 460 -10.20 19.34 -10.87
N TYR A 461 -9.20 18.81 -10.18
CA TYR A 461 -8.24 19.55 -9.37
C TYR A 461 -6.83 19.18 -9.78
N VAL A 462 -5.86 20.01 -9.45
CA VAL A 462 -4.43 19.68 -9.58
C VAL A 462 -3.94 19.18 -8.23
N SER A 463 -3.24 18.04 -8.20
CA SER A 463 -2.67 17.43 -7.00
C SER A 463 -1.33 16.77 -7.32
N CYS A 464 -0.44 16.67 -6.36
CA CYS A 464 0.77 15.83 -6.44
C CYS A 464 0.69 14.58 -5.54
N ARG A 465 -0.44 14.35 -4.86
CA ARG A 465 -0.66 13.18 -4.01
C ARG A 465 -2.10 12.71 -4.16
N ILE A 466 -2.29 11.40 -4.23
CA ILE A 466 -3.62 10.80 -4.14
C ILE A 466 -3.91 10.65 -2.63
N ALA A 467 -4.87 11.44 -2.14
CA ALA A 467 -5.35 11.24 -0.78
C ALA A 467 -6.11 9.91 -0.70
N PRO A 468 -5.93 9.12 0.40
CA PRO A 468 -6.75 7.95 0.61
C PRO A 468 -8.23 8.35 0.60
N ALA A 469 -9.01 7.78 -0.31
CA ALA A 469 -10.44 8.06 -0.37
C ALA A 469 -11.15 7.41 0.81
N GLU A 470 -12.03 8.15 1.48
CA GLU A 470 -12.95 7.54 2.42
C GLU A 470 -13.91 6.58 1.69
N PRO A 471 -14.46 5.55 2.37
CA PRO A 471 -15.31 4.54 1.72
C PRO A 471 -16.48 5.13 0.91
N GLN A 472 -17.07 6.23 1.38
CA GLN A 472 -18.14 6.92 0.66
C GLN A 472 -17.64 7.63 -0.60
N GLN A 473 -16.47 8.26 -0.54
CA GLN A 473 -15.84 8.90 -1.69
C GLN A 473 -15.39 7.88 -2.74
N ALA A 474 -14.81 6.76 -2.31
CA ALA A 474 -14.46 5.67 -3.21
C ALA A 474 -15.69 5.17 -3.98
N LYS A 475 -16.82 4.98 -3.30
CA LYS A 475 -18.09 4.64 -3.93
C LYS A 475 -18.50 5.64 -5.01
N GLN A 476 -18.39 6.93 -4.72
CA GLN A 476 -18.72 8.00 -5.68
C GLN A 476 -17.83 7.96 -6.93
N PHE A 477 -16.53 7.66 -6.77
CA PHE A 477 -15.62 7.55 -7.90
C PHE A 477 -15.95 6.36 -8.81
N PHE A 478 -16.30 5.21 -8.24
CA PHE A 478 -16.75 4.07 -9.04
C PHE A 478 -18.08 4.33 -9.75
N GLN A 479 -19.03 4.99 -9.08
CA GLN A 479 -20.29 5.42 -9.71
C GLN A 479 -20.05 6.43 -10.85
N LEU A 480 -19.08 7.32 -10.68
CA LEU A 480 -18.68 8.26 -11.73
C LEU A 480 -18.10 7.50 -12.95
N ILE A 481 -17.24 6.51 -12.72
CA ILE A 481 -16.68 5.66 -13.80
C ILE A 481 -17.81 4.95 -14.57
N GLU A 482 -18.79 4.38 -13.87
CA GLU A 482 -19.94 3.72 -14.47
C GLU A 482 -20.80 4.70 -15.31
N THR A 483 -21.06 5.89 -14.76
CA THR A 483 -21.80 6.95 -15.44
C THR A 483 -21.08 7.45 -16.69
N LEU A 484 -19.77 7.69 -16.59
CA LEU A 484 -18.93 8.11 -17.71
C LEU A 484 -18.85 7.02 -18.78
N THR A 485 -18.76 5.75 -18.39
CA THR A 485 -18.74 4.61 -19.32
C THR A 485 -20.05 4.54 -20.12
N SER A 486 -21.17 4.68 -19.45
CA SER A 486 -22.49 4.70 -20.12
C SER A 486 -22.62 5.89 -21.07
N ARG A 487 -22.13 7.08 -20.67
CA ARG A 487 -22.18 8.27 -21.54
C ARG A 487 -21.23 8.17 -22.73
N ILE A 488 -20.04 7.61 -22.56
CA ILE A 488 -19.10 7.37 -23.66
C ILE A 488 -19.70 6.42 -24.68
N GLN A 489 -20.37 5.35 -24.22
CA GLN A 489 -21.04 4.39 -25.13
C GLN A 489 -22.24 5.00 -25.86
N ALA A 490 -22.94 5.93 -25.23
CA ALA A 490 -24.10 6.61 -25.81
C ALA A 490 -23.73 7.87 -26.63
N SER A 491 -22.49 8.34 -26.53
CA SER A 491 -22.10 9.62 -27.16
C SER A 491 -21.90 9.45 -28.66
N THR A 492 -22.63 10.24 -29.42
CA THR A 492 -22.43 10.42 -30.88
C THR A 492 -21.69 11.73 -31.21
N ASP A 493 -21.49 12.59 -30.20
CA ASP A 493 -20.81 13.88 -30.36
C ASP A 493 -19.32 13.75 -30.14
N MET A 494 -18.57 13.77 -31.24
CA MET A 494 -17.10 13.67 -31.24
C MET A 494 -16.40 14.83 -30.50
N LYS A 495 -17.07 15.97 -30.26
CA LYS A 495 -16.50 17.10 -29.52
C LYS A 495 -16.56 16.91 -28.00
N VAL A 496 -17.52 16.13 -27.51
CA VAL A 496 -17.70 15.85 -26.09
C VAL A 496 -16.92 14.62 -25.64
N LEU A 497 -16.66 13.70 -26.55
CA LEU A 497 -16.01 12.42 -26.28
C LEU A 497 -14.63 12.58 -25.59
N PRO A 498 -13.71 13.46 -26.05
CA PRO A 498 -12.42 13.66 -25.36
C PRO A 498 -12.56 14.12 -23.92
N ASP A 499 -13.53 14.99 -23.62
CA ASP A 499 -13.78 15.48 -22.27
C ASP A 499 -14.27 14.37 -21.33
N LEU A 500 -15.12 13.46 -21.83
CA LEU A 500 -15.60 12.31 -21.06
C LEU A 500 -14.49 11.30 -20.81
N LEU A 501 -13.68 11.00 -21.84
CA LEU A 501 -12.53 10.11 -21.73
C LEU A 501 -11.50 10.63 -20.73
N LEU A 502 -11.17 11.94 -20.77
CA LEU A 502 -10.27 12.56 -19.81
C LEU A 502 -10.79 12.40 -18.37
N GLN A 503 -12.08 12.69 -18.13
CA GLN A 503 -12.64 12.55 -16.79
C GLN A 503 -12.61 11.10 -16.29
N ARG A 504 -12.92 10.13 -17.18
CA ARG A 504 -12.85 8.71 -16.80
C ARG A 504 -11.42 8.27 -16.52
N ALA A 505 -10.46 8.74 -17.31
CA ALA A 505 -9.05 8.49 -17.07
C ALA A 505 -8.58 9.04 -15.72
N VAL A 506 -9.00 10.26 -15.35
CA VAL A 506 -8.71 10.84 -14.03
C VAL A 506 -9.35 10.02 -12.91
N ALA A 507 -10.58 9.53 -13.09
CA ALA A 507 -11.24 8.66 -12.12
C ALA A 507 -10.50 7.32 -12.00
N TYR A 508 -10.06 6.72 -13.09
CA TYR A 508 -9.22 5.51 -13.06
C TYR A 508 -7.84 5.77 -12.40
N THR A 509 -7.21 6.90 -12.62
CA THR A 509 -5.97 7.27 -11.93
C THR A 509 -6.20 7.37 -10.42
N THR A 510 -7.28 8.02 -9.99
CA THR A 510 -7.65 8.17 -8.57
C THR A 510 -7.92 6.82 -7.90
N THR A 511 -8.38 5.82 -8.68
CA THR A 511 -8.61 4.45 -8.20
C THR A 511 -7.44 3.49 -8.50
N TYR A 512 -6.26 4.01 -8.84
CA TYR A 512 -5.03 3.25 -9.15
C TYR A 512 -5.13 2.29 -10.35
N ASN A 513 -6.15 2.43 -11.20
CA ASN A 513 -6.30 1.65 -12.42
C ASN A 513 -5.60 2.34 -13.61
N TYR A 514 -4.28 2.37 -13.56
CA TYR A 514 -3.46 3.08 -14.54
C TYR A 514 -3.58 2.54 -15.97
N GLU A 515 -3.81 1.25 -16.14
CA GLU A 515 -3.97 0.63 -17.47
C GLU A 515 -5.23 1.15 -18.18
N ALA A 516 -6.36 1.14 -17.48
CA ALA A 516 -7.61 1.68 -18.04
C ALA A 516 -7.50 3.20 -18.28
N ALA A 517 -6.82 3.93 -17.37
CA ALA A 517 -6.57 5.34 -17.55
C ALA A 517 -5.74 5.64 -18.80
N LEU A 518 -4.67 4.87 -19.05
CA LEU A 518 -3.81 5.03 -20.23
C LEU A 518 -4.54 4.73 -21.54
N ASN A 519 -5.42 3.73 -21.54
CA ASN A 519 -6.24 3.43 -22.71
C ASN A 519 -7.19 4.59 -23.04
N ASP A 520 -7.85 5.16 -22.04
CA ASP A 520 -8.72 6.32 -22.23
C ASP A 520 -7.94 7.56 -22.68
N LEU A 521 -6.75 7.80 -22.10
CA LEU A 521 -5.92 8.94 -22.47
C LEU A 521 -5.36 8.83 -23.90
N ASN A 522 -5.00 7.64 -24.34
CA ASN A 522 -4.60 7.40 -25.73
C ASN A 522 -5.77 7.70 -26.69
N ALA A 523 -6.95 7.15 -26.40
CA ALA A 523 -8.15 7.41 -27.19
C ALA A 523 -8.53 8.92 -27.16
N CYS A 524 -8.41 9.58 -26.01
CA CYS A 524 -8.65 11.01 -25.88
C CYS A 524 -7.74 11.85 -26.78
N ILE A 525 -6.44 11.54 -26.79
CA ILE A 525 -5.44 12.25 -27.62
C ILE A 525 -5.61 11.96 -29.11
N GLU A 526 -6.07 10.78 -29.49
CA GLU A 526 -6.41 10.42 -30.86
C GLU A 526 -7.61 11.24 -31.37
N GLN A 527 -8.59 11.52 -30.49
CA GLN A 527 -9.76 12.34 -30.84
C GLN A 527 -9.45 13.84 -30.80
N ASP A 528 -8.67 14.31 -29.83
CA ASP A 528 -8.26 15.72 -29.69
C ASP A 528 -6.79 15.84 -29.29
N SER A 529 -5.93 16.00 -30.27
CA SER A 529 -4.48 16.19 -30.07
C SER A 529 -4.09 17.58 -29.55
N THR A 530 -5.07 18.47 -29.30
CA THR A 530 -4.84 19.84 -28.79
C THR A 530 -5.14 19.96 -27.30
N LEU A 531 -5.68 18.89 -26.66
CA LEU A 531 -6.03 18.89 -25.24
C LEU A 531 -4.78 18.67 -24.37
N ALA A 532 -4.16 19.76 -23.91
CA ALA A 532 -2.96 19.73 -23.06
C ALA A 532 -3.12 18.86 -21.80
N LEU A 533 -4.31 18.89 -21.17
CA LEU A 533 -4.62 18.14 -19.96
C LEU A 533 -4.50 16.61 -20.15
N ALA A 534 -4.79 16.10 -21.35
CA ALA A 534 -4.69 14.67 -21.65
C ALA A 534 -3.23 14.20 -21.70
N TYR A 535 -2.34 14.98 -22.32
CA TYR A 535 -0.90 14.70 -22.33
C TYR A 535 -0.31 14.77 -20.92
N TRP A 536 -0.70 15.81 -20.14
CA TRP A 536 -0.26 15.96 -18.76
C TRP A 536 -0.64 14.75 -17.92
N GLN A 537 -1.92 14.36 -17.95
CA GLN A 537 -2.42 13.21 -17.20
C GLN A 537 -1.77 11.90 -17.65
N ARG A 538 -1.50 11.74 -18.96
CA ARG A 538 -0.83 10.55 -19.50
C ARG A 538 0.62 10.44 -19.01
N ALA A 539 1.36 11.53 -19.00
CA ALA A 539 2.71 11.57 -18.47
C ALA A 539 2.76 11.15 -16.99
N ALA A 540 1.88 11.72 -16.17
CA ALA A 540 1.78 11.39 -14.75
C ALA A 540 1.35 9.93 -14.54
N CYS A 541 0.37 9.45 -15.29
CA CYS A 541 -0.13 8.07 -15.22
C CYS A 541 0.95 7.06 -15.63
N LEU A 542 1.71 7.34 -16.68
CA LEU A 542 2.84 6.52 -17.10
C LEU A 542 3.86 6.39 -15.96
N LEU A 543 4.26 7.48 -15.32
CA LEU A 543 5.25 7.42 -14.25
C LEU A 543 4.70 6.67 -13.02
N ALA A 544 3.48 6.98 -12.57
CA ALA A 544 2.85 6.34 -11.42
C ALA A 544 2.63 4.84 -11.62
N SER A 545 2.33 4.39 -12.84
CA SER A 545 2.16 2.96 -13.15
C SER A 545 3.44 2.15 -12.92
N LYS A 546 4.62 2.77 -12.92
CA LYS A 546 5.92 2.14 -12.67
C LYS A 546 6.39 2.21 -11.21
N GLU A 547 5.95 3.19 -10.44
CA GLU A 547 6.26 3.26 -9.01
C GLU A 547 5.66 2.06 -8.24
N HIS A 548 4.60 1.46 -8.78
CA HIS A 548 3.99 0.23 -8.29
C HIS A 548 4.54 -1.06 -8.93
N ALA A 549 5.39 -0.94 -9.96
CA ALA A 549 6.16 -2.03 -10.54
C ALA A 549 7.62 -1.84 -10.12
N THR A 550 8.22 -2.85 -9.47
CA THR A 550 9.58 -2.86 -8.88
C THR A 550 10.66 -2.06 -9.66
N PRO A 551 11.73 -1.59 -8.97
CA PRO A 551 12.76 -0.73 -9.54
C PRO A 551 13.73 -1.50 -10.47
N ALA A 552 13.25 -2.20 -11.48
CA ALA A 552 14.07 -2.66 -12.58
C ALA A 552 14.28 -1.47 -13.51
N LYS A 553 15.54 -1.01 -13.61
CA LYS A 553 16.11 0.01 -14.49
C LYS A 553 15.08 0.65 -15.43
N THR A 554 14.63 1.85 -15.08
CA THR A 554 13.76 2.66 -15.93
C THR A 554 14.33 2.69 -17.34
N ASN A 555 13.67 2.03 -18.29
CA ASN A 555 14.10 1.97 -19.68
C ASN A 555 14.12 3.42 -20.21
N GLY A 556 15.26 3.90 -20.71
CA GLY A 556 15.41 5.28 -21.19
C GLY A 556 14.35 5.70 -22.22
N LEU A 557 13.82 4.73 -22.99
CA LEU A 557 12.73 4.94 -23.94
C LEU A 557 11.40 5.34 -23.25
N PHE A 558 11.14 4.82 -22.07
CA PHE A 558 9.92 5.10 -21.31
C PHE A 558 9.93 6.51 -20.72
N ILE A 559 11.03 6.90 -20.08
CA ILE A 559 11.18 8.27 -19.54
C ILE A 559 11.15 9.29 -20.66
N LYS A 560 11.69 8.95 -21.84
CA LYS A 560 11.58 9.79 -23.02
C LYS A 560 10.13 10.04 -23.43
N LYS A 561 9.27 9.01 -23.43
CA LYS A 561 7.84 9.17 -23.73
C LYS A 561 7.14 10.10 -22.75
N VAL A 562 7.44 9.99 -21.44
CA VAL A 562 6.92 10.90 -20.41
C VAL A 562 7.37 12.34 -20.67
N ALA A 563 8.65 12.54 -21.00
CA ALA A 563 9.19 13.86 -21.34
C ALA A 563 8.55 14.46 -22.60
N ASP A 564 8.30 13.65 -23.63
CA ASP A 564 7.69 14.09 -24.87
C ASP A 564 6.23 14.51 -24.65
N ASP A 565 5.47 13.77 -23.84
CA ASP A 565 4.10 14.14 -23.43
C ASP A 565 4.09 15.49 -22.68
N LEU A 566 5.00 15.66 -21.70
CA LEU A 566 5.09 16.93 -20.97
C LEU A 566 5.51 18.10 -21.85
N LYS A 567 6.46 17.91 -22.78
CA LYS A 567 6.84 18.94 -23.75
C LYS A 567 5.67 19.31 -24.66
N ARG A 568 4.88 18.33 -25.07
CA ARG A 568 3.68 18.58 -25.88
C ARG A 568 2.63 19.36 -25.08
N ALA A 569 2.40 18.96 -23.81
CA ALA A 569 1.49 19.68 -22.91
C ALA A 569 1.94 21.13 -22.68
N ILE A 570 3.24 21.39 -22.46
CA ILE A 570 3.82 22.73 -22.29
C ILE A 570 3.64 23.58 -23.57
N ALA A 571 3.78 22.99 -24.75
CA ALA A 571 3.58 23.70 -26.02
C ALA A 571 2.11 24.12 -26.23
N LEU A 572 1.17 23.34 -25.69
CA LEU A 572 -0.27 23.60 -25.77
C LEU A 572 -0.78 24.51 -24.64
N ASP A 573 -0.18 24.44 -23.46
CA ASP A 573 -0.54 25.24 -22.27
C ASP A 573 0.71 25.96 -21.74
N THR A 574 1.09 27.02 -22.47
CA THR A 574 2.30 27.80 -22.18
C THR A 574 2.16 28.56 -20.88
N GLY A 575 3.21 28.51 -20.06
CA GLY A 575 3.25 29.24 -18.78
C GLY A 575 2.60 28.50 -17.61
N ASN A 576 2.22 27.23 -17.78
CA ASN A 576 1.75 26.39 -16.69
C ASN A 576 2.93 25.95 -15.80
N PRO A 577 3.02 26.42 -14.55
CA PRO A 577 4.15 26.14 -13.66
C PRO A 577 4.24 24.66 -13.27
N TYR A 578 3.13 23.95 -13.22
CA TYR A 578 3.07 22.54 -12.80
C TYR A 578 3.66 21.63 -13.89
N LEU A 579 3.40 21.91 -15.16
CA LEU A 579 4.00 21.18 -16.29
C LEU A 579 5.53 21.38 -16.35
N LEU A 580 6.00 22.61 -16.08
CA LEU A 580 7.43 22.92 -16.03
C LEU A 580 8.11 22.21 -14.85
N TYR A 581 7.44 22.13 -13.70
CA TYR A 581 7.89 21.40 -12.55
C TYR A 581 8.00 19.89 -12.86
N ASP A 582 6.98 19.32 -13.46
CA ASP A 582 6.94 17.89 -13.82
C ASP A 582 8.04 17.53 -14.81
N LEU A 583 8.29 18.38 -15.79
CA LEU A 583 9.41 18.20 -16.73
C LEU A 583 10.75 18.27 -15.99
N GLY A 584 10.89 19.16 -15.01
CA GLY A 584 12.05 19.23 -14.12
C GLY A 584 12.27 17.93 -13.35
N ASN A 585 11.20 17.32 -12.83
CA ASN A 585 11.27 16.03 -12.15
C ASN A 585 11.74 14.91 -13.11
N VAL A 586 11.26 14.91 -14.33
CA VAL A 586 11.70 13.93 -15.34
C VAL A 586 13.18 14.07 -15.67
N TYR A 587 13.70 15.31 -15.81
CA TYR A 587 15.14 15.53 -15.97
C TYR A 587 15.94 15.09 -14.74
N ALA A 588 15.44 15.36 -13.53
CA ALA A 588 16.07 14.92 -12.28
C ALA A 588 16.16 13.38 -12.19
N LEU A 589 15.12 12.65 -12.61
CA LEU A 589 15.12 11.18 -12.70
C LEU A 589 16.15 10.65 -13.72
N GLN A 590 16.51 11.45 -14.70
CA GLN A 590 17.59 11.15 -15.67
C GLN A 590 18.98 11.57 -15.18
N ASN A 591 19.09 12.10 -13.95
CA ASN A 591 20.28 12.73 -13.40
C ASN A 591 20.75 13.99 -14.17
N ASP A 592 19.89 14.57 -15.00
CA ASP A 592 20.14 15.83 -15.70
C ASP A 592 19.69 17.01 -14.80
N TYR A 593 20.46 17.22 -13.74
CA TYR A 593 20.13 18.21 -12.74
C TYR A 593 20.18 19.65 -13.26
N THR A 594 20.97 19.92 -14.29
CA THR A 594 21.10 21.25 -14.90
C THR A 594 19.80 21.66 -15.59
N ASN A 595 19.24 20.79 -16.42
CA ASN A 595 17.96 21.03 -17.08
C ASN A 595 16.82 21.00 -16.08
N ALA A 596 16.87 20.13 -15.04
CA ALA A 596 15.91 20.12 -13.95
C ALA A 596 15.84 21.47 -13.24
N ILE A 597 16.98 22.04 -12.81
CA ILE A 597 17.05 23.35 -12.15
C ILE A 597 16.50 24.47 -13.05
N THR A 598 16.79 24.41 -14.35
CA THR A 598 16.28 25.39 -15.31
C THR A 598 14.76 25.32 -15.43
N CYS A 599 14.18 24.12 -15.50
CA CYS A 599 12.74 23.91 -15.52
C CYS A 599 12.08 24.40 -14.22
N TYR A 600 12.63 24.04 -13.06
CA TYR A 600 12.15 24.52 -11.76
C TYR A 600 12.23 26.04 -11.64
N GLY A 601 13.34 26.65 -12.12
CA GLY A 601 13.49 28.11 -12.17
C GLY A 601 12.43 28.77 -13.05
N SER A 602 12.09 28.14 -14.15
CA SER A 602 11.02 28.63 -15.05
C SER A 602 9.63 28.49 -14.41
N ALA A 603 9.36 27.38 -13.72
CA ALA A 603 8.12 27.19 -12.97
C ALA A 603 7.91 28.31 -11.92
N LEU A 604 8.96 28.65 -11.17
CA LEU A 604 8.93 29.69 -10.14
C LEU A 604 8.76 31.12 -10.69
N LYS A 605 9.09 31.37 -11.94
CA LYS A 605 8.78 32.66 -12.61
C LYS A 605 7.27 32.86 -12.79
N TYR A 606 6.53 31.78 -13.02
CA TYR A 606 5.07 31.84 -13.17
C TYR A 606 4.34 31.74 -11.84
N ASN A 607 4.87 30.97 -10.90
CA ASN A 607 4.31 30.84 -9.54
C ASN A 607 5.42 30.62 -8.51
N SER A 608 5.75 31.63 -7.74
CA SER A 608 6.81 31.60 -6.72
C SER A 608 6.36 30.97 -5.38
N ARG A 609 5.13 30.47 -5.26
CA ARG A 609 4.58 29.94 -4.00
C ARG A 609 4.50 28.40 -3.98
N ILE A 610 5.08 27.70 -4.96
CA ILE A 610 5.05 26.24 -5.00
C ILE A 610 6.23 25.69 -4.17
N ALA A 611 5.93 25.20 -2.97
CA ALA A 611 6.95 24.69 -2.04
C ALA A 611 7.72 23.49 -2.63
N GLU A 612 7.04 22.60 -3.34
CA GLU A 612 7.58 21.41 -3.95
C GLU A 612 8.66 21.73 -5.01
N VAL A 613 8.51 22.86 -5.73
CA VAL A 613 9.49 23.30 -6.71
C VAL A 613 10.80 23.72 -6.02
N TYR A 614 10.74 24.46 -4.95
CA TYR A 614 11.93 24.82 -4.17
C TYR A 614 12.59 23.60 -3.56
N TYR A 615 11.80 22.69 -3.01
CA TYR A 615 12.31 21.46 -2.42
C TYR A 615 13.09 20.63 -3.43
N ASN A 616 12.48 20.32 -4.58
CA ASN A 616 13.12 19.52 -5.62
C ASN A 616 14.30 20.25 -6.26
N ARG A 617 14.21 21.58 -6.45
CA ARG A 617 15.35 22.38 -6.93
C ARG A 617 16.50 22.37 -5.93
N GLY A 618 16.19 22.43 -4.64
CA GLY A 618 17.18 22.27 -3.58
C GLY A 618 17.92 20.94 -3.63
N ILE A 619 17.19 19.82 -3.80
CA ILE A 619 17.80 18.49 -3.95
C ILE A 619 18.67 18.43 -5.23
N ALA A 620 18.19 18.96 -6.38
CA ALA A 620 18.95 18.97 -7.61
C ALA A 620 20.24 19.80 -7.49
N LYS A 621 20.19 20.95 -6.81
CA LYS A 621 21.38 21.77 -6.49
C LYS A 621 22.35 21.06 -5.55
N MET A 622 21.84 20.29 -4.57
CA MET A 622 22.71 19.45 -3.72
C MET A 622 23.48 18.42 -4.52
N ALA A 623 22.82 17.79 -5.50
CA ALA A 623 23.47 16.82 -6.40
C ALA A 623 24.60 17.46 -7.20
N LEU A 624 24.48 18.74 -7.55
CA LEU A 624 25.52 19.55 -8.22
C LEU A 624 26.50 20.23 -7.25
N GLN A 625 26.49 19.88 -5.96
CA GLN A 625 27.35 20.44 -4.92
C GLN A 625 27.17 21.96 -4.68
N GLN A 626 26.05 22.55 -5.11
CA GLN A 626 25.68 23.94 -4.89
C GLN A 626 25.01 24.15 -3.53
N GLN A 627 25.74 23.83 -2.44
CA GLN A 627 25.19 23.68 -1.10
C GLN A 627 24.50 24.96 -0.58
N SER A 628 25.08 26.13 -0.77
CA SER A 628 24.51 27.42 -0.27
C SER A 628 23.14 27.71 -0.89
N ASP A 629 23.06 27.60 -2.22
CA ASP A 629 21.81 27.86 -2.95
C ASP A 629 20.76 26.80 -2.72
N ALA A 630 21.19 25.57 -2.49
CA ALA A 630 20.31 24.46 -2.14
C ALA A 630 19.67 24.65 -0.76
N LEU A 631 20.46 25.05 0.25
CA LEU A 631 19.95 25.33 1.62
C LEU A 631 18.98 26.50 1.61
N LYS A 632 19.19 27.53 0.76
CA LYS A 632 18.28 28.65 0.60
C LYS A 632 16.94 28.18 0.01
N ASP A 633 16.98 27.35 -1.04
CA ASP A 633 15.77 26.79 -1.63
C ASP A 633 15.00 25.90 -0.63
N LEU A 634 15.69 25.03 0.10
CA LEU A 634 15.08 24.18 1.13
C LEU A 634 14.48 25.03 2.27
N GLY A 635 15.14 26.13 2.68
CA GLY A 635 14.60 27.08 3.64
C GLY A 635 13.28 27.67 3.17
N THR A 636 13.25 28.16 1.93
CA THR A 636 12.02 28.70 1.31
C THR A 636 10.91 27.64 1.21
N ALA A 637 11.25 26.38 0.86
CA ALA A 637 10.29 25.28 0.85
C ALA A 637 9.66 25.05 2.24
N GLY A 638 10.50 25.07 3.29
CA GLY A 638 10.05 24.96 4.68
C GLY A 638 9.15 26.13 5.13
N GLU A 639 9.50 27.36 4.76
CA GLU A 639 8.69 28.56 5.02
C GLU A 639 7.32 28.50 4.34
N LEU A 640 7.27 27.90 3.15
CA LEU A 640 6.05 27.65 2.41
C LEU A 640 5.28 26.41 2.91
N GLY A 641 5.73 25.79 4.02
CA GLY A 641 5.02 24.73 4.73
C GLY A 641 5.45 23.29 4.41
N LEU A 642 6.46 23.09 3.57
CA LEU A 642 7.03 21.76 3.32
C LEU A 642 8.10 21.45 4.37
N TYR A 643 7.66 21.13 5.60
CA TYR A 643 8.54 20.99 6.77
C TYR A 643 9.59 19.88 6.67
N ASP A 644 9.40 18.90 5.78
CA ASP A 644 10.42 17.87 5.48
C ASP A 644 11.74 18.50 4.98
N ALA A 645 11.69 19.71 4.42
CA ALA A 645 12.87 20.48 4.02
C ALA A 645 13.82 20.79 5.19
N TYR A 646 13.31 21.04 6.38
CA TYR A 646 14.13 21.31 7.57
C TYR A 646 14.94 20.08 8.01
N ALA A 647 14.42 18.88 7.81
CA ALA A 647 15.17 17.66 8.11
C ALA A 647 16.34 17.48 7.14
N LEU A 648 16.19 17.83 5.86
CA LEU A 648 17.28 17.85 4.87
C LEU A 648 18.30 18.93 5.22
N ILE A 649 17.89 20.15 5.58
CA ILE A 649 18.79 21.22 5.99
C ILE A 649 19.67 20.75 7.14
N LYS A 650 19.09 20.13 8.16
CA LYS A 650 19.83 19.60 9.33
C LYS A 650 20.86 18.55 8.90
N ARG A 651 20.46 17.61 8.02
CA ARG A 651 21.35 16.55 7.51
C ARG A 651 22.55 17.09 6.74
N TYR A 652 22.35 18.15 5.95
CA TYR A 652 23.40 18.73 5.11
C TYR A 652 24.22 19.82 5.82
N SER A 653 23.67 20.48 6.85
CA SER A 653 24.42 21.44 7.66
C SER A 653 25.34 20.77 8.69
N THR A 654 25.08 19.52 9.11
CA THR A 654 25.91 18.76 10.06
C THR A 654 27.06 17.99 9.42
N LYS A 655 27.16 17.92 8.10
CA LYS A 655 28.29 17.35 7.36
C LYS A 655 29.34 18.43 7.03
N LYS A 656 29.90 19.06 8.04
CA LYS A 656 31.13 19.86 7.95
C LYS A 656 32.27 19.17 8.66
#